data_743d151c9eb82904af26bd2e60ad868d
#
_entry.id   743d151c9eb82904af26bd2e60ad868d
#
_cell.length_a   1.000
_cell.length_b   1.000
_cell.length_c   1.000
_cell.angle_alpha   90.00
_cell.angle_beta   90.00
_cell.angle_gamma   90.00
#
_symmetry.space_group_name_H-M   'P 1'
#
loop_
_entity.id
_entity.type
_entity.pdbx_description
1 polymer ?
#
loop_
_entity_poly.entity_id
_entity_poly.type
_entity_poly.pdbx_seq_one_letter_code
_entity_poly.pdbx_strand_id
1 'polypeptide(L)'
;MTKTRRPLLKLAIVLLLIAGVGVIMLDSRITATFSDRMWALPAKVYARPLELFVGAPLSAEDLAWELELLGYKPVTSARAPGQYSRNGRLFDIYTRGFAFPSEREPARGVRLMLRDGRVSALYSGSEEVPLMRLDPLQIGGIYPSHGEDRILVRLEDVPETLVAGLLAVEDRRFYEHWGFSITGIARAAFSNLRSGRVVAGGSTITQQLVKNYYLTPERTIVRKLTEIAMAVLLELHYSKDAILESYLNEVYLGQEGPRAIHGFALAARHYFQAPLEQLGLHQQALLVGMIKGPSLYNPLRNSERAKERRNLVLDEMAEAGIINDGQAAVARAMPLGVNRAPRVRDAFPAYLDLVRRQLREEYREEDLATLGLSIFTPFDPILQRQLERSTDATLGGLDGDLETASIVTRVDTGEVAALVGGRQVRYAGFNRALDARRPAGSLLKPAVYLAALEQPERYTLATRLDDSPLRHEAKGGQVWEPANFEKTFHGEVPLYAALAQSYNVATARLGLELGVDRVHDMLERLGLPEAPAVPAVTLGAGEYSPLMVARLYQAIAAGGFRMPLRSIRDIVDARGEPLKRYPLAYDRRVDQRAVHLLHYALRAVVREGTGRTVYRRLPPDFAVAGKTGTTDGFRDSWFAGFSGDLLTVSWIGHDDNRATGLTGATGAGRIWSDFMAAAARRPLAYRMPGGVSLHWVDEASGLASREGCEGARLLPFIDGSEPEGKSPCARRGNPVRDWFQRLFGDES
;
A
#
# COMPACT_ATOMS: atom_id res chain seq x y z
N MET A 1 77.99 26.04 3.47
CA MET A 1 76.52 26.16 3.61
C MET A 1 75.74 25.28 2.61
N THR A 2 76.13 24.04 2.31
CA THR A 2 75.50 23.18 1.28
C THR A 2 75.01 21.81 1.75
N LYS A 3 75.21 21.41 3.02
CA LYS A 3 74.74 20.11 3.54
C LYS A 3 73.35 20.05 4.11
N THR A 4 72.70 21.19 4.44
CA THR A 4 71.37 21.24 5.03
C THR A 4 70.21 21.31 4.02
N ARG A 5 70.46 21.58 2.74
CA ARG A 5 69.43 21.66 1.69
C ARG A 5 68.88 20.29 1.19
N ARG A 6 69.71 19.23 1.24
CA ARG A 6 69.31 17.90 0.76
C ARG A 6 68.22 17.21 1.57
N PRO A 7 68.22 17.21 2.95
CA PRO A 7 67.13 16.61 3.71
C PRO A 7 65.82 17.38 3.59
N LEU A 8 65.88 18.73 3.51
CA LEU A 8 64.68 19.54 3.27
C LEU A 8 64.05 19.31 1.91
N LEU A 9 64.87 19.12 0.88
CA LEU A 9 64.40 18.77 -0.49
C LEU A 9 63.72 17.36 -0.52
N LYS A 10 64.32 16.38 0.17
CA LYS A 10 63.71 15.05 0.29
C LYS A 10 62.38 15.09 1.06
N LEU A 11 62.33 15.83 2.15
CA LEU A 11 61.09 16.03 2.89
C LEU A 11 60.03 16.72 2.07
N ALA A 12 60.39 17.74 1.27
CA ALA A 12 59.47 18.42 0.35
C ALA A 12 58.95 17.48 -0.74
N ILE A 13 59.81 16.64 -1.29
CA ILE A 13 59.39 15.61 -2.30
C ILE A 13 58.42 14.60 -1.64
N VAL A 14 58.70 14.10 -0.48
CA VAL A 14 57.81 13.16 0.22
C VAL A 14 56.47 13.82 0.52
N LEU A 15 56.45 15.06 0.99
CA LEU A 15 55.24 15.82 1.25
C LEU A 15 54.43 16.05 -0.03
N LEU A 16 55.10 16.36 -1.16
CA LEU A 16 54.46 16.50 -2.47
C LEU A 16 53.85 15.18 -2.97
N LEU A 17 54.53 14.06 -2.76
CA LEU A 17 54.03 12.73 -3.09
C LEU A 17 52.81 12.38 -2.25
N ILE A 18 52.83 12.62 -0.95
CA ILE A 18 51.68 12.42 -0.05
C ILE A 18 50.52 13.29 -0.46
N ALA A 19 50.77 14.56 -0.77
CA ALA A 19 49.73 15.48 -1.27
C ALA A 19 49.17 15.01 -2.59
N GLY A 20 50.04 14.54 -3.53
CA GLY A 20 49.58 14.00 -4.83
C GLY A 20 48.71 12.76 -4.66
N VAL A 21 49.08 11.81 -3.80
CA VAL A 21 48.24 10.65 -3.49
C VAL A 21 46.92 11.10 -2.85
N GLY A 22 46.97 12.07 -1.95
CA GLY A 22 45.76 12.64 -1.33
C GLY A 22 44.81 13.24 -2.36
N VAL A 23 45.34 13.99 -3.34
CA VAL A 23 44.54 14.57 -4.43
C VAL A 23 43.92 13.46 -5.29
N ILE A 24 44.67 12.43 -5.68
CA ILE A 24 44.15 11.30 -6.47
C ILE A 24 43.03 10.57 -5.71
N MET A 25 43.19 10.35 -4.40
CA MET A 25 42.13 9.75 -3.58
C MET A 25 40.86 10.60 -3.51
N LEU A 26 41.03 11.94 -3.35
CA LEU A 26 39.89 12.87 -3.35
C LEU A 26 39.21 12.90 -4.72
N ASP A 27 39.97 12.92 -5.80
CA ASP A 27 39.50 12.92 -7.17
C ASP A 27 38.66 11.67 -7.50
N SER A 28 39.22 10.49 -7.19
CA SER A 28 38.50 9.21 -7.36
C SER A 28 37.21 9.18 -6.54
N ARG A 29 37.22 9.72 -5.31
CA ARG A 29 36.02 9.79 -4.46
C ARG A 29 34.96 10.74 -5.03
N ILE A 30 35.38 11.87 -5.60
CA ILE A 30 34.48 12.84 -6.22
C ILE A 30 33.80 12.24 -7.44
N THR A 31 34.58 11.71 -8.39
CA THR A 31 34.07 11.17 -9.64
C THR A 31 33.10 10.00 -9.42
N ALA A 32 33.46 9.06 -8.55
CA ALA A 32 32.59 7.91 -8.23
C ALA A 32 31.26 8.36 -7.58
N THR A 33 31.33 9.19 -6.50
CA THR A 33 30.15 9.52 -5.71
C THR A 33 29.26 10.56 -6.35
N PHE A 34 29.82 11.53 -7.08
CA PHE A 34 29.04 12.63 -7.68
C PHE A 34 28.20 12.13 -8.85
N SER A 35 28.79 11.32 -9.73
CA SER A 35 28.06 10.71 -10.85
C SER A 35 26.88 9.87 -10.36
N ASP A 36 27.11 8.99 -9.37
CA ASP A 36 26.08 8.11 -8.84
C ASP A 36 24.93 8.87 -8.17
N ARG A 37 25.24 9.95 -7.44
CA ARG A 37 24.23 10.76 -6.74
C ARG A 37 23.49 11.75 -7.62
N MET A 38 24.16 12.32 -8.62
CA MET A 38 23.58 13.29 -9.53
C MET A 38 22.48 12.68 -10.41
N TRP A 39 22.68 11.44 -10.84
CA TRP A 39 21.76 10.73 -11.73
C TRP A 39 20.83 9.76 -11.03
N ALA A 40 20.90 9.64 -9.69
CA ALA A 40 20.00 8.82 -8.91
C ALA A 40 18.58 9.39 -8.95
N LEU A 41 17.80 8.95 -9.93
CA LEU A 41 16.37 9.22 -10.00
C LEU A 41 15.65 8.18 -9.15
N PRO A 42 15.07 8.56 -7.99
CA PRO A 42 14.35 7.61 -7.15
C PRO A 42 13.12 7.08 -7.88
N ALA A 43 12.84 5.79 -7.69
CA ALA A 43 11.65 5.20 -8.24
C ALA A 43 10.39 5.83 -7.61
N LYS A 44 9.39 6.13 -8.43
CA LYS A 44 8.09 6.66 -8.02
C LYS A 44 7.08 5.53 -7.96
N VAL A 45 6.31 5.45 -6.89
CA VAL A 45 5.25 4.44 -6.72
C VAL A 45 3.90 5.12 -6.84
N TYR A 46 3.09 4.66 -7.79
CA TYR A 46 1.78 5.19 -8.09
C TYR A 46 0.67 4.21 -7.69
N ALA A 47 -0.42 4.75 -7.17
CA ALA A 47 -1.69 4.04 -7.00
C ALA A 47 -2.33 3.72 -8.36
N ARG A 48 -3.45 3.00 -8.34
CA ARG A 48 -4.28 2.87 -9.53
C ARG A 48 -4.74 4.24 -10.02
N PRO A 49 -4.84 4.49 -11.31
CA PRO A 49 -5.59 5.64 -11.80
C PRO A 49 -7.08 5.48 -11.45
N LEU A 50 -7.78 6.59 -11.21
CA LEU A 50 -9.23 6.54 -11.14
C LEU A 50 -9.79 6.49 -12.56
N GLU A 51 -10.40 5.38 -12.92
CA GLU A 51 -11.05 5.17 -14.20
C GLU A 51 -12.50 5.67 -14.13
N LEU A 52 -12.85 6.56 -15.05
CA LEU A 52 -14.19 7.16 -15.17
C LEU A 52 -14.82 6.71 -16.50
N PHE A 53 -15.92 6.00 -16.40
CA PHE A 53 -16.76 5.56 -17.52
C PHE A 53 -18.23 5.46 -17.08
N VAL A 54 -19.14 5.52 -18.02
CA VAL A 54 -20.58 5.42 -17.71
C VAL A 54 -20.89 4.06 -17.07
N GLY A 55 -21.51 4.09 -15.89
CA GLY A 55 -21.79 2.89 -15.08
C GLY A 55 -20.75 2.61 -14.00
N ALA A 56 -19.58 3.27 -13.99
CA ALA A 56 -18.56 3.10 -12.95
C ALA A 56 -19.15 3.39 -11.55
N PRO A 57 -18.95 2.50 -10.56
CA PRO A 57 -19.43 2.72 -9.20
C PRO A 57 -18.56 3.78 -8.50
N LEU A 58 -19.13 4.96 -8.23
CA LEU A 58 -18.41 6.07 -7.62
C LEU A 58 -19.41 7.01 -6.95
N SER A 59 -19.18 7.32 -5.68
CA SER A 59 -19.96 8.34 -4.98
C SER A 59 -19.40 9.75 -5.22
N ALA A 60 -20.23 10.78 -5.05
CA ALA A 60 -19.79 12.16 -5.19
C ALA A 60 -18.78 12.56 -4.10
N GLU A 61 -18.88 11.96 -2.93
CA GLU A 61 -17.98 12.15 -1.79
C GLU A 61 -16.61 11.48 -2.05
N ASP A 62 -16.59 10.28 -2.63
CA ASP A 62 -15.35 9.57 -2.95
C ASP A 62 -14.61 10.26 -4.10
N LEU A 63 -15.34 10.73 -5.13
CA LEU A 63 -14.73 11.49 -6.22
C LEU A 63 -14.12 12.81 -5.70
N ALA A 64 -14.87 13.58 -4.93
CA ALA A 64 -14.37 14.86 -4.37
C ALA A 64 -13.13 14.62 -3.51
N TRP A 65 -13.16 13.60 -2.64
CA TRP A 65 -12.05 13.25 -1.80
C TRP A 65 -10.83 12.79 -2.61
N GLU A 66 -10.98 11.97 -3.66
CA GLU A 66 -9.85 11.53 -4.49
C GLU A 66 -9.27 12.70 -5.30
N LEU A 67 -10.11 13.64 -5.78
CA LEU A 67 -9.62 14.88 -6.42
C LEU A 67 -8.81 15.76 -5.45
N GLU A 68 -9.27 15.91 -4.21
CA GLU A 68 -8.52 16.63 -3.16
C GLU A 68 -7.20 15.92 -2.83
N LEU A 69 -7.23 14.59 -2.73
CA LEU A 69 -6.06 13.74 -2.49
C LEU A 69 -5.02 13.90 -3.62
N LEU A 70 -5.46 14.00 -4.86
CA LEU A 70 -4.65 14.29 -6.05
C LEU A 70 -4.18 15.75 -6.09
N GLY A 71 -4.64 16.60 -5.18
CA GLY A 71 -4.29 18.02 -5.13
C GLY A 71 -4.98 18.85 -6.23
N TYR A 72 -6.15 18.42 -6.69
CA TYR A 72 -6.99 19.26 -7.52
C TYR A 72 -7.60 20.38 -6.67
N LYS A 73 -7.61 21.60 -7.22
CA LYS A 73 -8.10 22.80 -6.53
C LYS A 73 -9.61 22.99 -6.81
N PRO A 74 -10.48 23.06 -5.77
CA PRO A 74 -11.87 23.42 -5.96
C PRO A 74 -11.98 24.89 -6.40
N VAL A 75 -12.72 25.15 -7.46
CA VAL A 75 -12.96 26.49 -8.04
C VAL A 75 -14.42 26.63 -8.46
N THR A 76 -14.88 27.85 -8.73
CA THR A 76 -16.24 28.07 -9.26
C THR A 76 -16.39 27.61 -10.71
N SER A 77 -15.31 27.63 -11.51
CA SER A 77 -15.28 27.13 -12.88
C SER A 77 -13.88 26.58 -13.19
N ALA A 78 -13.78 25.32 -13.55
CA ALA A 78 -12.52 24.67 -13.90
C ALA A 78 -12.07 25.09 -15.31
N ARG A 79 -10.96 25.83 -15.39
CA ARG A 79 -10.42 26.37 -16.66
C ARG A 79 -8.96 26.02 -16.90
N ALA A 80 -8.27 25.44 -15.93
CA ALA A 80 -6.87 25.05 -16.02
C ALA A 80 -6.65 23.66 -15.46
N PRO A 81 -5.62 22.93 -15.91
CA PRO A 81 -5.28 21.60 -15.41
C PRO A 81 -5.15 21.54 -13.89
N GLY A 82 -5.74 20.51 -13.28
CA GLY A 82 -5.74 20.34 -11.82
C GLY A 82 -6.77 21.20 -11.08
N GLN A 83 -7.82 21.66 -11.77
CA GLN A 83 -8.96 22.33 -11.17
C GLN A 83 -10.23 21.51 -11.30
N TYR A 84 -11.16 21.63 -10.35
CA TYR A 84 -12.50 21.11 -10.48
C TYR A 84 -13.53 22.02 -9.86
N SER A 85 -14.76 21.99 -10.40
CA SER A 85 -15.92 22.58 -9.76
C SER A 85 -16.97 21.50 -9.46
N ARG A 86 -17.72 21.67 -8.39
CA ARG A 86 -18.78 20.74 -7.96
C ARG A 86 -20.09 21.49 -7.73
N ASN A 87 -21.13 21.03 -8.39
CA ASN A 87 -22.51 21.48 -8.13
C ASN A 87 -23.38 20.24 -7.82
N GLY A 88 -23.46 19.89 -6.53
CA GLY A 88 -24.15 18.68 -6.07
C GLY A 88 -23.51 17.40 -6.63
N ARG A 89 -24.14 16.81 -7.63
CA ARG A 89 -23.72 15.56 -8.32
C ARG A 89 -23.05 15.80 -9.67
N LEU A 90 -22.95 17.04 -10.08
CA LEU A 90 -22.26 17.46 -11.32
C LEU A 90 -20.86 17.95 -10.98
N PHE A 91 -19.88 17.42 -11.70
CA PHE A 91 -18.47 17.82 -11.60
C PHE A 91 -17.99 18.30 -12.97
N ASP A 92 -17.37 19.49 -13.02
CA ASP A 92 -16.54 19.91 -14.14
C ASP A 92 -15.09 19.79 -13.68
N ILE A 93 -14.29 18.96 -14.35
CA ILE A 93 -12.90 18.65 -13.99
C ILE A 93 -12.01 19.04 -15.16
N TYR A 94 -10.96 19.82 -14.94
CA TYR A 94 -9.88 19.99 -15.91
C TYR A 94 -8.73 19.08 -15.53
N THR A 95 -8.59 17.93 -16.25
CA THR A 95 -7.61 16.89 -15.94
C THR A 95 -6.18 17.39 -16.19
N ARG A 96 -5.22 16.73 -15.53
CA ARG A 96 -3.81 16.83 -15.88
C ARG A 96 -3.47 15.79 -16.94
N GLY A 97 -2.55 16.14 -17.85
CA GLY A 97 -2.00 15.12 -18.76
C GLY A 97 -1.10 14.17 -18.00
N PHE A 98 -1.15 12.86 -18.35
CA PHE A 98 -0.31 11.85 -17.75
C PHE A 98 0.10 10.79 -18.78
N ALA A 99 1.37 10.34 -18.71
CA ALA A 99 1.89 9.23 -19.51
C ALA A 99 1.71 7.92 -18.74
N PHE A 100 0.72 7.11 -19.15
CA PHE A 100 0.52 5.77 -18.64
C PHE A 100 1.42 4.77 -19.38
N PRO A 101 1.63 3.56 -18.82
CA PRO A 101 2.45 2.54 -19.51
C PRO A 101 1.90 2.11 -20.89
N SER A 102 0.61 2.27 -21.12
CA SER A 102 -0.06 1.90 -22.37
C SER A 102 -0.23 3.05 -23.35
N GLU A 103 -0.46 4.27 -22.85
CA GLU A 103 -0.80 5.43 -23.66
C GLU A 103 -0.63 6.73 -22.89
N ARG A 104 -0.58 7.85 -23.61
CA ARG A 104 -0.55 9.19 -23.00
C ARG A 104 -1.93 9.82 -23.07
N GLU A 105 -2.50 10.17 -21.93
CA GLU A 105 -3.73 10.96 -21.87
C GLU A 105 -3.41 12.47 -21.80
N PRO A 106 -3.99 13.29 -22.67
CA PRO A 106 -3.80 14.74 -22.64
C PRO A 106 -4.62 15.39 -21.52
N ALA A 107 -4.20 16.58 -21.10
CA ALA A 107 -5.03 17.41 -20.24
C ALA A 107 -6.27 17.90 -20.99
N ARG A 108 -7.47 17.76 -20.39
CA ARG A 108 -8.74 18.18 -21.00
C ARG A 108 -9.81 18.53 -19.97
N GLY A 109 -10.73 19.40 -20.34
CA GLY A 109 -11.92 19.66 -19.55
C GLY A 109 -12.98 18.57 -19.75
N VAL A 110 -13.51 18.01 -18.67
CA VAL A 110 -14.56 17.00 -18.70
C VAL A 110 -15.68 17.34 -17.74
N ARG A 111 -16.88 17.02 -18.14
CA ARG A 111 -18.12 17.12 -17.35
C ARG A 111 -18.60 15.72 -16.98
N LEU A 112 -18.76 15.47 -15.70
CA LEU A 112 -19.17 14.18 -15.16
C LEU A 112 -20.43 14.35 -14.30
N MET A 113 -21.43 13.51 -14.51
CA MET A 113 -22.65 13.45 -13.71
C MET A 113 -22.72 12.12 -12.96
N LEU A 114 -23.04 12.20 -11.67
CA LEU A 114 -23.21 11.04 -10.79
C LEU A 114 -24.70 10.86 -10.45
N ARG A 115 -25.18 9.62 -10.51
CA ARG A 115 -26.52 9.24 -10.10
C ARG A 115 -26.49 7.87 -9.44
N ASP A 116 -27.15 7.74 -8.30
CA ASP A 116 -27.30 6.47 -7.55
C ASP A 116 -25.97 5.75 -7.29
N GLY A 117 -24.93 6.54 -6.92
CA GLY A 117 -23.60 6.02 -6.65
C GLY A 117 -22.83 5.52 -7.87
N ARG A 118 -23.21 5.97 -9.06
CA ARG A 118 -22.55 5.62 -10.33
C ARG A 118 -22.36 6.83 -11.23
N VAL A 119 -21.37 6.75 -12.12
CA VAL A 119 -21.23 7.69 -13.23
C VAL A 119 -22.39 7.48 -14.20
N SER A 120 -23.24 8.49 -14.36
CA SER A 120 -24.39 8.43 -15.29
C SER A 120 -24.10 9.07 -16.63
N ALA A 121 -23.12 9.99 -16.70
CA ALA A 121 -22.72 10.64 -17.95
C ALA A 121 -21.28 11.18 -17.82
N LEU A 122 -20.52 11.17 -18.93
CA LEU A 122 -19.15 11.68 -19.02
C LEU A 122 -18.95 12.31 -20.41
N TYR A 123 -18.64 13.61 -20.44
CA TYR A 123 -18.47 14.40 -21.68
C TYR A 123 -17.18 15.21 -21.65
N SER A 124 -16.59 15.40 -22.84
CA SER A 124 -15.56 16.40 -23.09
C SER A 124 -16.06 17.35 -24.16
N GLY A 125 -16.40 18.59 -23.79
CA GLY A 125 -17.18 19.49 -24.65
C GLY A 125 -18.57 18.92 -24.94
N SER A 126 -18.86 18.63 -26.21
CA SER A 126 -20.11 17.99 -26.66
C SER A 126 -19.97 16.48 -26.91
N GLU A 127 -18.77 15.92 -26.84
CA GLU A 127 -18.51 14.51 -27.14
C GLU A 127 -18.60 13.63 -25.89
N GLU A 128 -19.27 12.48 -26.00
CA GLU A 128 -19.28 11.46 -24.96
C GLU A 128 -17.92 10.77 -24.88
N VAL A 129 -17.40 10.64 -23.66
CA VAL A 129 -16.10 9.98 -23.40
C VAL A 129 -16.36 8.57 -22.89
N PRO A 130 -15.98 7.51 -23.63
CA PRO A 130 -16.25 6.13 -23.22
C PRO A 130 -15.46 5.72 -21.98
N LEU A 131 -14.22 6.18 -21.87
CA LEU A 131 -13.32 5.93 -20.74
C LEU A 131 -12.35 7.10 -20.60
N MET A 132 -12.04 7.46 -19.36
CA MET A 132 -11.02 8.42 -19.01
C MET A 132 -10.33 8.00 -17.71
N ARG A 133 -9.05 8.29 -17.58
CA ARG A 133 -8.28 8.09 -16.35
C ARG A 133 -7.79 9.43 -15.80
N LEU A 134 -7.91 9.62 -14.49
CA LEU A 134 -7.19 10.70 -13.80
C LEU A 134 -5.72 10.33 -13.61
N ASP A 135 -4.86 11.33 -13.51
CA ASP A 135 -3.47 11.15 -13.11
C ASP A 135 -3.41 10.34 -11.80
N PRO A 136 -2.57 9.29 -11.72
CA PRO A 136 -2.54 8.41 -10.55
C PRO A 136 -1.87 9.10 -9.37
N LEU A 137 -2.37 8.81 -8.16
CA LEU A 137 -1.77 9.29 -6.92
C LEU A 137 -0.36 8.73 -6.75
N GLN A 138 0.64 9.56 -6.59
CA GLN A 138 1.95 9.13 -6.15
C GLN A 138 1.91 8.83 -4.64
N ILE A 139 1.94 7.54 -4.26
CA ILE A 139 1.83 7.07 -2.88
C ILE A 139 3.16 7.00 -2.15
N GLY A 140 4.29 7.04 -2.87
CA GLY A 140 5.62 6.99 -2.28
C GLY A 140 6.73 7.01 -3.31
N GLY A 141 7.96 6.80 -2.82
CA GLY A 141 9.17 6.62 -3.62
C GLY A 141 10.05 5.53 -3.00
N ILE A 142 10.93 4.95 -3.81
CA ILE A 142 11.98 4.05 -3.34
C ILE A 142 13.29 4.77 -3.48
N TYR A 143 13.92 5.03 -2.35
CA TYR A 143 15.14 5.83 -2.23
C TYR A 143 16.33 4.93 -1.87
N PRO A 144 17.56 5.35 -2.18
CA PRO A 144 18.76 4.67 -1.69
C PRO A 144 18.78 4.56 -0.16
N SER A 145 19.61 3.66 0.34
CA SER A 145 19.72 3.22 1.75
C SER A 145 19.87 4.28 2.84
N HIS A 146 19.92 5.57 2.49
CA HIS A 146 20.14 6.67 3.45
C HIS A 146 18.85 7.38 3.91
N GLY A 147 17.66 6.89 3.54
CA GLY A 147 16.37 7.38 4.08
C GLY A 147 16.01 8.83 3.72
N GLU A 148 16.71 9.46 2.78
CA GLU A 148 16.47 10.84 2.37
C GLU A 148 15.48 10.91 1.22
N ASP A 149 14.43 11.66 1.41
CA ASP A 149 13.42 11.94 0.40
C ASP A 149 13.90 13.05 -0.51
N ARG A 150 13.86 12.86 -1.83
CA ARG A 150 14.25 13.87 -2.82
C ARG A 150 13.24 13.93 -3.94
N ILE A 151 12.95 15.16 -4.40
CA ILE A 151 12.29 15.42 -5.66
C ILE A 151 13.33 16.10 -6.51
N LEU A 152 13.88 15.38 -7.48
CA LEU A 152 14.87 15.97 -8.36
C LEU A 152 14.19 16.89 -9.37
N VAL A 153 14.83 18.02 -9.62
CA VAL A 153 14.47 18.98 -10.67
C VAL A 153 15.68 19.22 -11.56
N ARG A 154 15.45 19.43 -12.84
CA ARG A 154 16.48 19.92 -13.75
C ARG A 154 16.59 21.41 -13.60
N LEU A 155 17.77 21.96 -13.86
CA LEU A 155 17.99 23.40 -13.79
C LEU A 155 17.04 24.18 -14.70
N GLU A 156 16.72 23.62 -15.88
CA GLU A 156 15.78 24.19 -16.86
C GLU A 156 14.32 24.27 -16.37
N ASP A 157 13.94 23.44 -15.39
CA ASP A 157 12.58 23.40 -14.80
C ASP A 157 12.46 24.33 -13.58
N VAL A 158 13.57 24.91 -13.10
CA VAL A 158 13.57 25.79 -11.92
C VAL A 158 13.28 27.23 -12.33
N PRO A 159 12.37 27.95 -11.64
CA PRO A 159 12.10 29.35 -11.95
C PRO A 159 13.39 30.20 -11.99
N GLU A 160 13.62 30.94 -13.07
CA GLU A 160 14.79 31.77 -13.24
C GLU A 160 14.98 32.78 -12.09
N THR A 161 13.89 33.32 -11.55
CA THR A 161 13.90 34.23 -10.41
C THR A 161 14.39 33.56 -9.12
N LEU A 162 14.13 32.26 -8.93
CA LEU A 162 14.65 31.53 -7.80
C LEU A 162 16.14 31.27 -7.94
N VAL A 163 16.60 30.86 -9.11
CA VAL A 163 18.03 30.64 -9.41
C VAL A 163 18.81 31.93 -9.22
N ALA A 164 18.35 33.03 -9.85
CA ALA A 164 18.99 34.34 -9.73
C ALA A 164 19.03 34.83 -8.27
N GLY A 165 17.92 34.68 -7.53
CA GLY A 165 17.83 35.02 -6.11
C GLY A 165 18.78 34.18 -5.24
N LEU A 166 18.90 32.88 -5.49
CA LEU A 166 19.85 32.01 -4.83
C LEU A 166 21.30 32.48 -5.04
N LEU A 167 21.67 32.75 -6.30
CA LEU A 167 23.01 33.21 -6.65
C LEU A 167 23.31 34.59 -6.03
N ALA A 168 22.38 35.53 -6.05
CA ALA A 168 22.54 36.83 -5.45
C ALA A 168 22.82 36.79 -3.95
N VAL A 169 22.19 35.87 -3.23
CA VAL A 169 22.28 35.74 -1.76
C VAL A 169 23.48 34.90 -1.34
N GLU A 170 23.69 33.74 -1.99
CA GLU A 170 24.67 32.75 -1.55
C GLU A 170 26.02 32.89 -2.27
N ASP A 171 26.04 33.24 -3.58
CA ASP A 171 27.27 33.22 -4.35
C ASP A 171 27.16 34.09 -5.66
N ARG A 172 27.19 35.42 -5.53
CA ARG A 172 26.98 36.37 -6.66
C ARG A 172 27.91 36.17 -7.85
N ARG A 173 29.08 35.53 -7.64
CA ARG A 173 30.08 35.29 -8.68
C ARG A 173 30.29 33.82 -8.95
N PHE A 174 29.25 33.01 -8.78
CA PHE A 174 29.30 31.59 -8.94
C PHE A 174 29.91 31.15 -10.27
N TYR A 175 29.54 31.79 -11.37
CA TYR A 175 30.05 31.45 -12.70
C TYR A 175 31.47 31.94 -13.00
N GLU A 176 32.08 32.80 -12.13
CA GLU A 176 33.37 33.45 -12.36
C GLU A 176 34.55 32.77 -11.64
N HIS A 177 34.30 32.01 -10.59
CA HIS A 177 35.36 31.40 -9.77
C HIS A 177 35.51 29.89 -9.99
N TRP A 178 36.62 29.33 -9.51
CA TRP A 178 36.98 27.90 -9.62
C TRP A 178 36.79 27.20 -8.29
N GLY A 179 35.56 27.07 -7.84
CA GLY A 179 35.19 26.35 -6.61
C GLY A 179 35.36 27.13 -5.31
N PHE A 180 36.17 28.17 -5.27
CA PHE A 180 36.34 29.04 -4.12
C PHE A 180 36.54 30.51 -4.54
N SER A 181 36.20 31.44 -3.65
CA SER A 181 36.29 32.86 -3.91
C SER A 181 37.25 33.55 -2.93
N ILE A 182 38.44 33.94 -3.40
CA ILE A 182 39.44 34.68 -2.57
C ILE A 182 38.85 35.99 -2.08
N THR A 183 38.16 36.72 -2.95
CA THR A 183 37.54 37.99 -2.60
C THR A 183 36.36 37.82 -1.65
N GLY A 184 35.62 36.71 -1.76
CA GLY A 184 34.57 36.35 -0.82
C GLY A 184 35.13 36.06 0.57
N ILE A 185 36.21 35.30 0.65
CA ILE A 185 36.92 35.00 1.92
C ILE A 185 37.47 36.28 2.54
N ALA A 186 38.14 37.13 1.76
CA ALA A 186 38.70 38.41 2.26
C ALA A 186 37.60 39.37 2.77
N ARG A 187 36.50 39.51 2.04
CA ARG A 187 35.34 40.31 2.44
C ARG A 187 34.70 39.78 3.73
N ALA A 188 34.51 38.48 3.84
CA ALA A 188 33.96 37.84 5.06
C ALA A 188 34.89 38.03 6.26
N ALA A 189 36.21 37.87 6.08
CA ALA A 189 37.19 38.10 7.12
C ALA A 189 37.17 39.56 7.61
N PHE A 190 37.13 40.53 6.69
CA PHE A 190 37.06 41.98 7.02
C PHE A 190 35.74 42.31 7.75
N SER A 191 34.60 41.81 7.27
CA SER A 191 33.29 42.03 7.90
C SER A 191 33.20 41.42 9.31
N ASN A 192 33.73 40.22 9.50
CA ASN A 192 33.75 39.54 10.80
C ASN A 192 34.68 40.21 11.78
N LEU A 193 35.84 40.71 11.30
CA LEU A 193 36.79 41.46 12.13
C LEU A 193 36.18 42.77 12.61
N ARG A 194 35.51 43.53 11.71
CA ARG A 194 34.86 44.79 12.01
C ARG A 194 33.69 44.62 13.00
N SER A 195 32.92 43.55 12.89
CA SER A 195 31.74 43.30 13.74
C SER A 195 32.07 42.59 15.07
N GLY A 196 33.27 42.10 15.26
CA GLY A 196 33.66 41.32 16.43
C GLY A 196 32.94 39.97 16.60
N ARG A 197 32.16 39.56 15.59
CA ARG A 197 31.41 38.30 15.54
C ARG A 197 31.30 37.80 14.12
N VAL A 198 30.99 36.51 13.95
CA VAL A 198 30.80 35.90 12.62
C VAL A 198 29.44 36.37 12.03
N VAL A 199 29.46 37.36 11.15
CA VAL A 199 28.27 37.94 10.50
C VAL A 199 28.18 37.58 9.02
N ALA A 200 29.32 37.31 8.34
CA ALA A 200 29.41 37.00 6.92
C ALA A 200 30.12 35.67 6.68
N GLY A 201 29.58 34.86 5.79
CA GLY A 201 30.17 33.61 5.28
C GLY A 201 30.86 33.86 3.93
N GLY A 202 32.03 33.23 3.71
CA GLY A 202 32.78 33.32 2.45
C GLY A 202 32.84 32.00 1.68
N SER A 203 31.94 31.06 1.96
CA SER A 203 31.89 29.76 1.26
C SER A 203 31.02 29.83 0.03
N THR A 204 31.49 29.28 -1.08
CA THR A 204 30.77 29.21 -2.35
C THR A 204 29.71 28.09 -2.35
N ILE A 205 28.77 28.11 -3.32
CA ILE A 205 27.80 27.04 -3.55
C ILE A 205 28.50 25.71 -3.76
N THR A 206 29.60 25.68 -4.53
CA THR A 206 30.39 24.45 -4.75
C THR A 206 30.98 23.91 -3.43
N GLN A 207 31.48 24.75 -2.55
CA GLN A 207 31.97 24.34 -1.23
C GLN A 207 30.84 23.84 -0.32
N GLN A 208 29.67 24.46 -0.39
CA GLN A 208 28.51 24.00 0.38
C GLN A 208 28.05 22.61 -0.10
N LEU A 209 28.03 22.37 -1.43
CA LEU A 209 27.71 21.09 -2.01
C LEU A 209 28.70 19.99 -1.59
N VAL A 210 30.00 20.27 -1.71
CA VAL A 210 31.06 19.37 -1.25
C VAL A 210 30.91 19.02 0.24
N LYS A 211 30.67 20.02 1.06
CA LYS A 211 30.44 19.82 2.50
C LYS A 211 29.27 18.87 2.74
N ASN A 212 28.17 19.02 2.04
CA ASN A 212 26.95 18.21 2.21
C ASN A 212 27.13 16.78 1.69
N TYR A 213 27.89 16.57 0.60
CA TYR A 213 28.06 15.27 -0.03
C TYR A 213 29.14 14.39 0.60
N TYR A 214 30.24 14.99 1.04
CA TYR A 214 31.47 14.25 1.32
C TYR A 214 32.03 14.41 2.73
N LEU A 215 31.61 15.45 3.47
CA LEU A 215 32.27 15.84 4.71
C LEU A 215 31.35 15.74 5.93
N THR A 216 31.97 15.49 7.09
CA THR A 216 31.27 15.49 8.39
C THR A 216 31.03 16.91 8.92
N PRO A 217 30.09 17.11 9.87
CA PRO A 217 29.77 18.42 10.45
C PRO A 217 30.89 19.08 11.26
N GLU A 218 32.00 18.38 11.49
CA GLU A 218 33.13 18.86 12.30
C GLU A 218 33.74 20.17 11.76
N ARG A 219 34.14 21.08 12.66
CA ARG A 219 34.71 22.38 12.30
C ARG A 219 36.21 22.38 12.52
N THR A 220 36.97 21.77 11.60
CA THR A 220 38.46 21.76 11.64
C THR A 220 39.06 22.47 10.44
N ILE A 221 40.28 22.99 10.57
CA ILE A 221 41.00 23.64 9.47
C ILE A 221 41.29 22.62 8.37
N VAL A 222 41.65 21.37 8.72
CA VAL A 222 41.93 20.29 7.77
C VAL A 222 40.68 20.03 6.91
N ARG A 223 39.53 19.90 7.54
CA ARG A 223 38.27 19.73 6.82
C ARG A 223 38.01 20.90 5.85
N LYS A 224 38.29 22.16 6.26
CA LYS A 224 38.08 23.32 5.37
C LYS A 224 39.04 23.34 4.20
N LEU A 225 40.28 22.91 4.37
CA LEU A 225 41.24 22.76 3.28
C LEU A 225 40.82 21.62 2.32
N THR A 226 40.36 20.49 2.87
CA THR A 226 39.81 19.39 2.08
C THR A 226 38.57 19.84 1.28
N GLU A 227 37.66 20.62 1.88
CA GLU A 227 36.49 21.20 1.22
C GLU A 227 36.89 22.08 0.02
N ILE A 228 37.90 22.94 0.17
CA ILE A 228 38.40 23.80 -0.92
C ILE A 228 39.03 22.93 -2.03
N ALA A 229 39.89 21.97 -1.68
CA ALA A 229 40.51 21.09 -2.66
C ALA A 229 39.48 20.29 -3.46
N MET A 230 38.50 19.71 -2.76
CA MET A 230 37.40 18.99 -3.41
C MET A 230 36.51 19.90 -4.26
N ALA A 231 36.26 21.14 -3.85
CA ALA A 231 35.47 22.08 -4.64
C ALA A 231 36.16 22.44 -5.97
N VAL A 232 37.48 22.60 -5.95
CA VAL A 232 38.27 22.82 -7.18
C VAL A 232 38.22 21.58 -8.08
N LEU A 233 38.45 20.39 -7.54
CA LEU A 233 38.38 19.14 -8.28
C LEU A 233 36.99 18.91 -8.90
N LEU A 234 35.92 19.22 -8.15
CA LEU A 234 34.56 19.12 -8.67
C LEU A 234 34.33 20.01 -9.89
N GLU A 235 34.82 21.26 -9.87
CA GLU A 235 34.70 22.18 -10.99
C GLU A 235 35.63 21.87 -12.18
N LEU A 236 36.64 21.02 -11.97
CA LEU A 236 37.44 20.50 -13.08
C LEU A 236 36.71 19.41 -13.88
N HIS A 237 35.83 18.65 -13.24
CA HIS A 237 35.13 17.52 -13.84
C HIS A 237 33.72 17.87 -14.33
N TYR A 238 33.02 18.82 -13.68
CA TYR A 238 31.62 19.11 -13.92
C TYR A 238 31.36 20.57 -14.22
N SER A 239 30.39 20.83 -15.11
CA SER A 239 29.98 22.19 -15.46
C SER A 239 29.34 22.92 -14.26
N LYS A 240 29.37 24.25 -14.30
CA LYS A 240 28.69 25.08 -13.29
C LYS A 240 27.21 24.76 -13.18
N ASP A 241 26.54 24.54 -14.32
CA ASP A 241 25.12 24.19 -14.34
C ASP A 241 24.84 22.85 -13.69
N ALA A 242 25.68 21.84 -13.92
CA ALA A 242 25.57 20.53 -13.25
C ALA A 242 25.77 20.65 -11.73
N ILE A 243 26.71 21.47 -11.29
CA ILE A 243 26.97 21.74 -9.87
C ILE A 243 25.78 22.46 -9.23
N LEU A 244 25.22 23.46 -9.91
CA LEU A 244 24.07 24.23 -9.45
C LEU A 244 22.81 23.35 -9.37
N GLU A 245 22.56 22.54 -10.39
CA GLU A 245 21.47 21.56 -10.39
C GLU A 245 21.59 20.59 -9.21
N SER A 246 22.78 20.05 -8.98
CA SER A 246 23.05 19.18 -7.84
C SER A 246 22.81 19.91 -6.50
N TYR A 247 23.21 21.17 -6.39
CA TYR A 247 22.98 21.98 -5.19
C TYR A 247 21.49 22.22 -4.92
N LEU A 248 20.72 22.58 -5.96
CA LEU A 248 19.27 22.79 -5.87
C LEU A 248 18.53 21.54 -5.39
N ASN A 249 19.05 20.36 -5.69
CA ASN A 249 18.50 19.07 -5.29
C ASN A 249 18.99 18.56 -3.93
N GLU A 250 20.11 19.10 -3.41
CA GLU A 250 20.77 18.59 -2.19
C GLU A 250 20.66 19.49 -0.97
N VAL A 251 20.48 20.79 -1.16
CA VAL A 251 20.51 21.72 -0.04
C VAL A 251 19.49 21.35 1.04
N TYR A 252 19.96 21.27 2.31
CA TYR A 252 19.09 21.00 3.45
C TYR A 252 18.20 22.20 3.77
N LEU A 253 16.89 22.03 3.77
CA LEU A 253 15.89 23.09 3.96
C LEU A 253 14.94 22.84 5.14
N GLY A 254 15.15 21.79 5.92
CA GLY A 254 14.35 21.55 7.11
C GLY A 254 14.27 20.08 7.52
N GLN A 255 13.46 19.83 8.54
CA GLN A 255 13.25 18.50 9.06
C GLN A 255 11.80 18.31 9.53
N GLU A 256 11.26 17.13 9.28
CA GLU A 256 9.96 16.69 9.73
C GLU A 256 10.10 15.34 10.47
N GLY A 257 9.98 15.35 11.79
CA GLY A 257 10.28 14.17 12.60
C GLY A 257 11.70 13.66 12.36
N PRO A 258 11.89 12.38 12.08
CA PRO A 258 13.21 11.81 11.76
C PRO A 258 13.70 12.12 10.33
N ARG A 259 12.87 12.76 9.49
CA ARG A 259 13.11 12.93 8.06
C ARG A 259 13.67 14.30 7.72
N ALA A 260 14.82 14.35 7.05
CA ALA A 260 15.42 15.56 6.51
C ALA A 260 14.76 15.99 5.19
N ILE A 261 14.60 17.29 4.99
CA ILE A 261 14.03 17.89 3.77
C ILE A 261 15.20 18.43 2.97
N HIS A 262 15.55 17.74 1.88
CA HIS A 262 16.61 18.12 0.97
C HIS A 262 16.04 18.57 -0.37
N GLY A 263 16.62 19.62 -0.94
CA GLY A 263 16.28 20.18 -2.22
C GLY A 263 15.05 21.11 -2.23
N PHE A 264 15.05 22.03 -3.19
CA PHE A 264 14.02 23.06 -3.33
C PHE A 264 12.66 22.48 -3.70
N ALA A 265 12.61 21.48 -4.56
CA ALA A 265 11.33 20.90 -4.99
C ALA A 265 10.62 20.16 -3.86
N LEU A 266 11.35 19.41 -3.03
CA LEU A 266 10.77 18.79 -1.85
C LEU A 266 10.33 19.84 -0.82
N ALA A 267 11.14 20.88 -0.61
CA ALA A 267 10.79 21.99 0.27
C ALA A 267 9.54 22.74 -0.20
N ALA A 268 9.39 22.98 -1.51
CA ALA A 268 8.19 23.56 -2.10
C ALA A 268 6.93 22.75 -1.79
N ARG A 269 7.01 21.45 -2.00
CA ARG A 269 5.94 20.53 -1.64
C ARG A 269 5.70 20.47 -0.13
N HIS A 270 6.77 20.54 0.68
CA HIS A 270 6.66 20.52 2.14
C HIS A 270 5.97 21.75 2.71
N TYR A 271 6.42 22.92 2.35
CA TYR A 271 5.95 24.14 2.99
C TYR A 271 4.72 24.73 2.31
N PHE A 272 4.53 24.51 0.99
CA PHE A 272 3.50 25.20 0.22
C PHE A 272 2.49 24.28 -0.46
N GLN A 273 2.69 22.96 -0.44
CA GLN A 273 1.83 21.99 -1.13
C GLN A 273 1.72 22.25 -2.66
N ALA A 274 2.74 22.87 -3.23
CA ALA A 274 2.78 23.26 -4.63
C ALA A 274 4.09 22.78 -5.29
N PRO A 275 4.08 22.48 -6.60
CA PRO A 275 5.32 22.26 -7.34
C PRO A 275 6.15 23.54 -7.40
N LEU A 276 7.47 23.38 -7.60
CA LEU A 276 8.43 24.47 -7.53
C LEU A 276 8.12 25.59 -8.54
N GLU A 277 7.67 25.21 -9.73
CA GLU A 277 7.34 26.10 -10.87
C GLU A 277 6.12 27.00 -10.58
N GLN A 278 5.30 26.62 -9.60
CA GLN A 278 4.08 27.37 -9.24
C GLN A 278 4.28 28.31 -8.04
N LEU A 279 5.50 28.38 -7.48
CA LEU A 279 5.77 29.22 -6.34
C LEU A 279 5.80 30.71 -6.74
N GLY A 280 5.08 31.51 -5.97
CA GLY A 280 5.18 32.96 -6.07
C GLY A 280 6.52 33.47 -5.54
N LEU A 281 6.92 34.68 -5.97
CA LEU A 281 8.18 35.33 -5.61
C LEU A 281 8.46 35.35 -4.10
N HIS A 282 7.44 35.64 -3.28
CA HIS A 282 7.55 35.64 -1.81
C HIS A 282 7.88 34.27 -1.24
N GLN A 283 7.43 33.17 -1.86
CA GLN A 283 7.71 31.79 -1.47
C GLN A 283 9.11 31.34 -1.92
N GLN A 284 9.50 31.71 -3.12
CA GLN A 284 10.87 31.49 -3.64
C GLN A 284 11.91 32.17 -2.72
N ALA A 285 11.70 33.43 -2.39
CA ALA A 285 12.57 34.19 -1.48
C ALA A 285 12.62 33.58 -0.06
N LEU A 286 11.52 33.03 0.41
CA LEU A 286 11.49 32.30 1.68
C LEU A 286 12.39 31.05 1.66
N LEU A 287 12.30 30.23 0.63
CA LEU A 287 13.15 29.04 0.50
C LEU A 287 14.63 29.38 0.43
N VAL A 288 15.01 30.39 -0.36
CA VAL A 288 16.39 30.91 -0.42
C VAL A 288 16.84 31.39 0.96
N GLY A 289 15.98 32.13 1.67
CA GLY A 289 16.30 32.64 2.99
C GLY A 289 16.54 31.57 4.04
N MET A 290 15.89 30.42 3.91
CA MET A 290 16.01 29.29 4.84
C MET A 290 17.37 28.60 4.79
N ILE A 291 18.11 28.66 3.68
CA ILE A 291 19.42 28.00 3.51
C ILE A 291 20.39 28.39 4.64
N LYS A 292 20.40 29.64 5.05
CA LYS A 292 21.29 30.16 6.11
C LYS A 292 21.10 29.48 7.45
N GLY A 293 19.91 28.95 7.74
CA GLY A 293 19.59 28.27 8.99
C GLY A 293 18.20 27.68 8.96
N PRO A 294 18.00 26.49 8.35
CA PRO A 294 16.68 25.91 8.12
C PRO A 294 15.85 25.70 9.39
N SER A 295 16.49 25.37 10.51
CA SER A 295 15.79 25.24 11.80
C SER A 295 15.41 26.59 12.40
N LEU A 296 16.25 27.61 12.24
CA LEU A 296 16.05 28.97 12.78
C LEU A 296 14.96 29.73 12.02
N TYR A 297 14.93 29.56 10.70
CA TYR A 297 14.01 30.22 9.78
C TYR A 297 12.88 29.33 9.32
N ASN A 298 12.58 28.24 10.07
CA ASN A 298 11.47 27.36 9.77
C ASN A 298 10.13 28.12 9.87
N PRO A 299 9.38 28.28 8.79
CA PRO A 299 8.17 29.12 8.79
C PRO A 299 7.01 28.52 9.59
N LEU A 300 7.03 27.21 9.81
CA LEU A 300 6.01 26.52 10.62
C LEU A 300 6.27 26.66 12.13
N ARG A 301 7.51 26.97 12.55
CA ARG A 301 7.91 27.10 13.95
C ARG A 301 8.23 28.55 14.34
N ASN A 302 8.83 29.32 13.44
CA ASN A 302 9.36 30.65 13.68
C ASN A 302 8.91 31.63 12.57
N SER A 303 7.60 31.82 12.41
CA SER A 303 6.99 32.57 11.28
C SER A 303 7.54 34.00 11.14
N GLU A 304 7.71 34.75 12.23
CA GLU A 304 8.21 36.13 12.17
C GLU A 304 9.66 36.20 11.69
N ARG A 305 10.55 35.37 12.24
CA ARG A 305 11.95 35.28 11.78
C ARG A 305 12.05 34.84 10.31
N ALA A 306 11.20 33.92 9.90
CA ALA A 306 11.11 33.50 8.52
C ALA A 306 10.67 34.63 7.60
N LYS A 307 9.70 35.46 8.03
CA LYS A 307 9.22 36.64 7.31
C LYS A 307 10.29 37.70 7.20
N GLU A 308 10.99 38.03 8.28
CA GLU A 308 12.11 38.97 8.28
C GLU A 308 13.21 38.51 7.32
N ARG A 309 13.59 37.23 7.37
CA ARG A 309 14.63 36.66 6.50
C ARG A 309 14.20 36.65 5.04
N ARG A 310 12.93 36.30 4.74
CA ARG A 310 12.35 36.40 3.40
C ARG A 310 12.46 37.86 2.84
N ASN A 311 12.08 38.85 3.65
CA ASN A 311 12.11 40.23 3.25
C ASN A 311 13.53 40.68 2.91
N LEU A 312 14.52 40.27 3.68
CA LEU A 312 15.94 40.53 3.43
C LEU A 312 16.41 39.94 2.10
N VAL A 313 15.96 38.73 1.74
CA VAL A 313 16.22 38.13 0.43
C VAL A 313 15.58 38.94 -0.70
N LEU A 314 14.32 39.38 -0.52
CA LEU A 314 13.67 40.27 -1.51
C LEU A 314 14.39 41.56 -1.70
N ASP A 315 14.96 42.15 -0.64
CA ASP A 315 15.80 43.38 -0.73
C ASP A 315 17.08 43.11 -1.51
N GLU A 316 17.79 42.01 -1.22
CA GLU A 316 19.00 41.61 -1.96
C GLU A 316 18.72 41.34 -3.45
N MET A 317 17.54 40.75 -3.76
CA MET A 317 17.10 40.50 -5.14
C MET A 317 16.80 41.82 -5.88
N ALA A 318 16.20 42.81 -5.20
CA ALA A 318 15.95 44.13 -5.76
C ALA A 318 17.26 44.91 -5.99
N GLU A 319 18.17 44.90 -5.01
CA GLU A 319 19.50 45.50 -5.14
C GLU A 319 20.34 44.87 -6.27
N ALA A 320 20.15 43.58 -6.54
CA ALA A 320 20.79 42.87 -7.65
C ALA A 320 20.10 43.10 -9.01
N GLY A 321 18.97 43.82 -9.05
CA GLY A 321 18.21 44.11 -10.27
C GLY A 321 17.44 42.92 -10.83
N ILE A 322 17.26 41.83 -10.04
CA ILE A 322 16.52 40.64 -10.42
C ILE A 322 15.01 40.91 -10.45
N ILE A 323 14.56 41.75 -9.51
CA ILE A 323 13.18 42.21 -9.41
C ILE A 323 13.17 43.73 -9.23
N ASN A 324 12.09 44.40 -9.59
CA ASN A 324 11.95 45.85 -9.34
C ASN A 324 11.34 46.09 -7.93
N ASP A 325 11.44 47.33 -7.46
CA ASP A 325 10.97 47.76 -6.14
C ASP A 325 9.47 47.50 -5.94
N GLY A 326 8.67 47.63 -6.99
CA GLY A 326 7.24 47.35 -6.97
C GLY A 326 6.94 45.85 -6.73
N GLN A 327 7.66 44.99 -7.42
CA GLN A 327 7.58 43.54 -7.22
C GLN A 327 8.02 43.12 -5.81
N ALA A 328 9.11 43.73 -5.30
CA ALA A 328 9.60 43.51 -3.95
C ALA A 328 8.55 43.94 -2.90
N ALA A 329 7.93 45.11 -3.09
CA ALA A 329 6.90 45.63 -2.18
C ALA A 329 5.66 44.70 -2.13
N VAL A 330 5.17 44.27 -3.30
CA VAL A 330 4.06 43.32 -3.39
C VAL A 330 4.41 41.99 -2.70
N ALA A 331 5.59 41.43 -2.97
CA ALA A 331 6.02 40.17 -2.38
C ALA A 331 6.19 40.24 -0.85
N ARG A 332 6.66 41.40 -0.32
CA ARG A 332 6.75 41.64 1.14
C ARG A 332 5.38 41.74 1.81
N ALA A 333 4.38 42.28 1.13
CA ALA A 333 3.01 42.36 1.65
C ALA A 333 2.30 41.01 1.70
N MET A 334 2.73 40.05 0.88
CA MET A 334 2.13 38.71 0.86
C MET A 334 2.43 37.92 2.15
N PRO A 335 1.47 37.10 2.69
CA PRO A 335 1.74 36.19 3.77
C PRO A 335 2.80 35.16 3.36
N LEU A 336 3.36 34.42 4.31
CA LEU A 336 4.36 33.37 3.99
C LEU A 336 3.81 32.26 3.08
N GLY A 337 2.49 32.08 3.05
CA GLY A 337 1.82 31.12 2.18
C GLY A 337 2.06 29.65 2.54
N VAL A 338 2.51 29.38 3.77
CA VAL A 338 2.75 28.01 4.23
C VAL A 338 1.46 27.29 4.53
N ASN A 339 1.38 26.03 4.16
CA ASN A 339 0.21 25.18 4.36
C ASN A 339 0.56 23.98 5.26
N ARG A 340 -0.27 23.75 6.29
CA ARG A 340 -0.11 22.63 7.22
C ARG A 340 -0.96 21.39 6.87
N ALA A 341 -1.54 21.34 5.67
CA ALA A 341 -2.39 20.22 5.28
C ALA A 341 -1.67 18.86 5.42
N PRO A 342 -2.36 17.79 5.85
CA PRO A 342 -1.74 16.48 5.99
C PRO A 342 -1.25 15.98 4.64
N ARG A 343 -0.08 15.38 4.63
CA ARG A 343 0.55 14.87 3.42
C ARG A 343 0.04 13.50 3.03
N VAL A 344 -0.08 13.30 1.73
CA VAL A 344 -0.39 12.01 1.13
C VAL A 344 0.85 11.15 0.90
N ARG A 345 2.04 11.76 0.73
CA ARG A 345 3.30 11.01 0.57
C ARG A 345 3.65 10.26 1.85
N ASP A 346 3.96 8.98 1.70
CA ASP A 346 4.14 8.00 2.79
C ASP A 346 2.91 7.80 3.69
N ALA A 347 1.75 8.19 3.19
CA ALA A 347 0.50 7.96 3.88
C ALA A 347 0.15 6.47 4.04
N PHE A 348 0.85 5.58 3.32
CA PHE A 348 0.53 4.15 3.22
C PHE A 348 1.77 3.26 3.46
N PRO A 349 2.46 3.38 4.62
CA PRO A 349 3.76 2.73 4.83
C PRO A 349 3.69 1.21 4.76
N ALA A 350 2.61 0.61 5.25
CA ALA A 350 2.44 -0.85 5.22
C ALA A 350 2.28 -1.38 3.79
N TYR A 351 1.58 -0.65 2.92
CA TYR A 351 1.46 -1.03 1.51
C TYR A 351 2.78 -0.83 0.75
N LEU A 352 3.47 0.27 0.99
CA LEU A 352 4.79 0.53 0.39
C LEU A 352 5.83 -0.50 0.80
N ASP A 353 5.77 -1.03 2.02
CA ASP A 353 6.62 -2.14 2.46
C ASP A 353 6.37 -3.42 1.64
N LEU A 354 5.10 -3.75 1.35
CA LEU A 354 4.76 -4.86 0.46
C LEU A 354 5.34 -4.67 -0.94
N VAL A 355 5.19 -3.46 -1.52
CA VAL A 355 5.75 -3.13 -2.85
C VAL A 355 7.28 -3.27 -2.85
N ARG A 356 7.97 -2.72 -1.83
CA ARG A 356 9.44 -2.83 -1.70
C ARG A 356 9.91 -4.27 -1.61
N ARG A 357 9.22 -5.13 -0.86
CA ARG A 357 9.57 -6.56 -0.73
C ARG A 357 9.43 -7.27 -2.07
N GLN A 358 8.33 -7.04 -2.78
CA GLN A 358 8.14 -7.65 -4.10
C GLN A 358 9.20 -7.19 -5.11
N LEU A 359 9.59 -5.91 -5.08
CA LEU A 359 10.65 -5.39 -5.97
C LEU A 359 12.01 -6.00 -5.66
N ARG A 360 12.35 -6.21 -4.37
CA ARG A 360 13.64 -6.81 -3.96
C ARG A 360 13.80 -8.27 -4.37
N GLU A 361 12.73 -8.97 -4.68
CA GLU A 361 12.79 -10.32 -5.24
C GLU A 361 13.36 -10.34 -6.67
N GLU A 362 13.28 -9.20 -7.40
CA GLU A 362 13.59 -9.13 -8.83
C GLU A 362 14.64 -8.07 -9.19
N TYR A 363 14.79 -7.02 -8.39
CA TYR A 363 15.67 -5.87 -8.63
C TYR A 363 16.64 -5.65 -7.49
N ARG A 364 17.85 -5.21 -7.81
CA ARG A 364 18.79 -4.72 -6.81
C ARG A 364 18.33 -3.36 -6.29
N GLU A 365 18.62 -3.07 -5.03
CA GLU A 365 18.23 -1.80 -4.40
C GLU A 365 18.88 -0.59 -5.08
N GLU A 366 20.10 -0.75 -5.61
CA GLU A 366 20.83 0.26 -6.37
C GLU A 366 20.14 0.61 -7.68
N ASP A 367 19.63 -0.39 -8.43
CA ASP A 367 18.89 -0.19 -9.68
C ASP A 367 17.57 0.55 -9.44
N LEU A 368 16.85 0.20 -8.37
CA LEU A 368 15.61 0.88 -7.98
C LEU A 368 15.82 2.35 -7.59
N ALA A 369 17.03 2.66 -7.12
CA ALA A 369 17.39 3.98 -6.65
C ALA A 369 17.89 4.92 -7.76
N THR A 370 18.35 4.37 -8.90
CA THR A 370 19.08 5.13 -9.93
C THR A 370 18.37 5.20 -11.27
N LEU A 371 17.48 4.24 -11.58
CA LEU A 371 16.86 4.13 -12.91
C LEU A 371 15.63 5.04 -13.13
N GLY A 372 15.22 5.80 -12.14
CA GLY A 372 14.06 6.69 -12.27
C GLY A 372 12.74 5.98 -12.60
N LEU A 373 12.56 4.77 -12.04
CA LEU A 373 11.44 3.91 -12.37
C LEU A 373 10.11 4.53 -11.95
N SER A 374 9.09 4.32 -12.76
CA SER A 374 7.69 4.54 -12.37
C SER A 374 7.01 3.20 -12.17
N ILE A 375 6.60 2.92 -10.93
CA ILE A 375 6.01 1.67 -10.48
C ILE A 375 4.53 1.87 -10.32
N PHE A 376 3.73 1.21 -11.13
CA PHE A 376 2.28 1.27 -11.10
C PHE A 376 1.72 0.10 -10.28
N THR A 377 0.90 0.43 -9.28
CA THR A 377 0.33 -0.55 -8.36
C THR A 377 -1.19 -0.65 -8.52
N PRO A 378 -1.80 -1.75 -8.08
CA PRO A 378 -3.24 -1.88 -7.96
C PRO A 378 -3.84 -1.18 -6.73
N PHE A 379 -3.01 -0.51 -5.91
CA PHE A 379 -3.46 0.19 -4.71
C PHE A 379 -4.63 1.11 -4.99
N ASP A 380 -5.70 0.96 -4.24
CA ASP A 380 -6.94 1.73 -4.38
C ASP A 380 -7.13 2.67 -3.18
N PRO A 381 -6.93 3.99 -3.36
CA PRO A 381 -7.04 4.95 -2.26
C PRO A 381 -8.42 4.95 -1.58
N ILE A 382 -9.50 4.71 -2.34
CA ILE A 382 -10.87 4.67 -1.82
C ILE A 382 -11.05 3.43 -0.93
N LEU A 383 -10.64 2.25 -1.40
CA LEU A 383 -10.70 1.02 -0.62
C LEU A 383 -9.84 1.12 0.64
N GLN A 384 -8.65 1.70 0.53
CA GLN A 384 -7.76 1.93 1.67
C GLN A 384 -8.43 2.81 2.73
N ARG A 385 -9.00 3.94 2.33
CA ARG A 385 -9.74 4.84 3.24
C ARG A 385 -10.91 4.15 3.94
N GLN A 386 -11.65 3.32 3.21
CA GLN A 386 -12.78 2.58 3.77
C GLN A 386 -12.28 1.53 4.78
N LEU A 387 -11.18 0.84 4.47
CA LEU A 387 -10.56 -0.12 5.39
C LEU A 387 -10.04 0.54 6.66
N GLU A 388 -9.36 1.68 6.54
CA GLU A 388 -8.87 2.48 7.67
C GLU A 388 -10.03 2.94 8.57
N ARG A 389 -11.12 3.46 7.98
CA ARG A 389 -12.31 3.87 8.73
C ARG A 389 -12.97 2.71 9.48
N SER A 390 -13.09 1.55 8.86
CA SER A 390 -13.67 0.35 9.49
C SER A 390 -12.77 -0.16 10.62
N THR A 391 -11.45 -0.04 10.46
CA THR A 391 -10.46 -0.36 11.48
C THR A 391 -10.58 0.57 12.68
N ASP A 392 -10.59 1.88 12.46
CA ASP A 392 -10.71 2.90 13.48
C ASP A 392 -12.05 2.80 14.25
N ALA A 393 -13.15 2.59 13.52
CA ALA A 393 -14.48 2.42 14.12
C ALA A 393 -14.57 1.18 15.02
N THR A 394 -13.87 0.09 14.66
CA THR A 394 -13.85 -1.13 15.48
C THR A 394 -12.92 -0.98 16.68
N LEU A 395 -11.69 -0.51 16.46
CA LEU A 395 -10.67 -0.43 17.51
C LEU A 395 -10.86 0.74 18.48
N GLY A 396 -11.56 1.80 18.06
CA GLY A 396 -11.83 2.97 18.90
C GLY A 396 -12.64 2.67 20.16
N GLY A 397 -13.40 1.57 20.17
CA GLY A 397 -14.16 1.09 21.33
C GLY A 397 -13.52 -0.06 22.08
N LEU A 398 -12.29 -0.46 21.73
CA LEU A 398 -11.56 -1.59 22.30
C LEU A 398 -10.30 -1.12 23.04
N ASP A 399 -9.68 -2.06 23.79
CA ASP A 399 -8.42 -1.83 24.49
C ASP A 399 -7.36 -1.15 23.60
N GLY A 400 -6.69 -0.14 24.16
CA GLY A 400 -5.69 0.68 23.45
C GLY A 400 -4.46 -0.08 22.95
N ASP A 401 -4.14 -1.21 23.59
CA ASP A 401 -2.99 -2.03 23.26
C ASP A 401 -3.31 -3.12 22.22
N LEU A 402 -4.57 -3.24 21.79
CA LEU A 402 -4.92 -4.15 20.71
C LEU A 402 -4.37 -3.65 19.38
N GLU A 403 -3.77 -4.57 18.65
CA GLU A 403 -3.25 -4.36 17.31
C GLU A 403 -4.11 -5.09 16.27
N THR A 404 -3.92 -4.73 15.01
CA THR A 404 -4.68 -5.30 13.90
C THR A 404 -3.84 -5.40 12.64
N ALA A 405 -4.28 -6.24 11.72
CA ALA A 405 -3.84 -6.22 10.34
C ALA A 405 -4.97 -6.65 9.41
N SER A 406 -5.05 -6.02 8.25
CA SER A 406 -6.03 -6.38 7.23
C SER A 406 -5.43 -6.28 5.83
N ILE A 407 -5.79 -7.23 4.96
CA ILE A 407 -5.42 -7.25 3.55
C ILE A 407 -6.69 -7.36 2.72
N VAL A 408 -6.77 -6.55 1.68
CA VAL A 408 -7.84 -6.58 0.69
C VAL A 408 -7.25 -6.96 -0.66
N THR A 409 -7.81 -8.00 -1.31
CA THR A 409 -7.44 -8.39 -2.66
C THR A 409 -8.64 -8.40 -3.59
N ARG A 410 -8.40 -8.26 -4.89
CA ARG A 410 -9.41 -8.47 -5.92
C ARG A 410 -9.51 -9.95 -6.23
N VAL A 411 -10.74 -10.50 -6.19
CA VAL A 411 -10.99 -11.93 -6.37
C VAL A 411 -10.58 -12.41 -7.76
N ASP A 412 -10.79 -11.59 -8.77
CA ASP A 412 -10.56 -11.91 -10.18
C ASP A 412 -9.09 -11.77 -10.64
N THR A 413 -8.25 -11.06 -9.90
CA THR A 413 -6.87 -10.76 -10.34
C THR A 413 -5.79 -11.12 -9.32
N GLY A 414 -6.14 -11.34 -8.05
CA GLY A 414 -5.16 -11.51 -6.96
C GLY A 414 -4.42 -10.23 -6.59
N GLU A 415 -4.83 -9.08 -7.11
CA GLU A 415 -4.21 -7.78 -6.84
C GLU A 415 -4.52 -7.31 -5.42
N VAL A 416 -3.48 -6.92 -4.68
CA VAL A 416 -3.63 -6.32 -3.35
C VAL A 416 -4.04 -4.86 -3.51
N ALA A 417 -5.30 -4.55 -3.21
CA ALA A 417 -5.89 -3.24 -3.42
C ALA A 417 -5.77 -2.31 -2.19
N ALA A 418 -5.71 -2.87 -0.97
CA ALA A 418 -5.54 -2.11 0.26
C ALA A 418 -4.86 -2.96 1.34
N LEU A 419 -4.18 -2.33 2.29
CA LEU A 419 -3.47 -3.01 3.36
C LEU A 419 -3.35 -2.11 4.61
N VAL A 420 -3.69 -2.67 5.77
CA VAL A 420 -3.46 -2.09 7.10
C VAL A 420 -2.52 -3.01 7.86
N GLY A 421 -1.39 -2.47 8.33
CA GLY A 421 -0.32 -3.23 9.00
C GLY A 421 -0.28 -3.06 10.52
N GLY A 422 -1.19 -2.28 11.11
CA GLY A 422 -1.27 -2.02 12.54
C GLY A 422 -2.39 -1.06 12.90
N ARG A 423 -2.68 -0.88 14.19
CA ARG A 423 -3.66 0.08 14.69
C ARG A 423 -3.35 1.51 14.25
N GLN A 424 -2.09 1.90 14.30
CA GLN A 424 -1.62 3.18 13.79
C GLN A 424 -1.27 3.07 12.30
N VAL A 425 -2.28 3.24 11.46
CA VAL A 425 -2.18 2.97 10.00
C VAL A 425 -1.11 3.78 9.27
N ARG A 426 -0.70 4.93 9.83
CA ARG A 426 0.36 5.81 9.27
C ARG A 426 1.74 5.56 9.85
N TYR A 427 1.88 4.62 10.77
CA TYR A 427 3.16 4.31 11.39
C TYR A 427 3.99 3.38 10.51
N ALA A 428 5.20 3.83 10.16
CA ALA A 428 6.18 3.04 9.41
C ALA A 428 7.01 2.19 10.38
N GLY A 429 6.46 1.09 10.86
CA GLY A 429 7.09 0.18 11.80
C GLY A 429 6.82 -1.27 11.45
N PHE A 430 6.63 -2.11 12.46
CA PHE A 430 6.34 -3.53 12.29
C PHE A 430 5.02 -3.73 11.53
N ASN A 431 5.11 -4.34 10.35
CA ASN A 431 3.98 -4.58 9.45
C ASN A 431 3.33 -5.93 9.74
N ARG A 432 2.31 -5.92 10.59
CA ARG A 432 1.65 -7.16 11.04
C ARG A 432 0.96 -7.90 9.92
N ALA A 433 0.58 -7.23 8.85
CA ALA A 433 -0.02 -7.89 7.68
C ALA A 433 0.96 -8.85 6.98
N LEU A 434 2.25 -8.56 7.05
CA LEU A 434 3.31 -9.32 6.39
C LEU A 434 4.13 -10.17 7.37
N ASP A 435 4.40 -9.66 8.57
CA ASP A 435 5.40 -10.19 9.48
C ASP A 435 4.84 -10.86 10.74
N ALA A 436 3.62 -10.51 11.18
CA ALA A 436 3.04 -11.17 12.34
C ALA A 436 2.82 -12.66 12.04
N ARG A 437 3.35 -13.52 12.92
CA ARG A 437 3.17 -14.96 12.88
C ARG A 437 2.22 -15.35 14.00
N ARG A 438 1.01 -15.76 13.62
CA ARG A 438 -0.08 -16.07 14.56
C ARG A 438 -0.82 -17.33 14.18
N PRO A 439 -1.27 -18.14 15.13
CA PRO A 439 -2.13 -19.29 14.82
C PRO A 439 -3.38 -18.81 14.09
N ALA A 440 -3.67 -19.39 12.92
CA ALA A 440 -4.86 -19.06 12.15
C ALA A 440 -6.12 -19.80 12.65
N GLY A 441 -5.92 -20.85 13.43
CA GLY A 441 -7.01 -21.67 13.99
C GLY A 441 -7.99 -22.13 12.90
N SER A 442 -9.27 -21.98 13.18
CA SER A 442 -10.34 -22.45 12.29
C SER A 442 -10.35 -21.87 10.87
N LEU A 443 -9.47 -20.92 10.53
CA LEU A 443 -9.34 -20.44 9.14
C LEU A 443 -8.74 -21.49 8.19
N LEU A 444 -8.04 -22.51 8.69
CA LEU A 444 -7.51 -23.59 7.84
C LEU A 444 -8.52 -24.71 7.57
N LYS A 445 -9.60 -24.81 8.35
CA LYS A 445 -10.62 -25.86 8.19
C LYS A 445 -11.16 -25.98 6.75
N PRO A 446 -11.42 -24.89 5.99
CA PRO A 446 -11.89 -25.02 4.61
C PRO A 446 -11.02 -25.92 3.73
N ALA A 447 -9.71 -26.01 3.97
CA ALA A 447 -8.83 -26.92 3.24
C ALA A 447 -9.11 -28.39 3.55
N VAL A 448 -9.43 -28.72 4.79
CA VAL A 448 -9.83 -30.12 5.19
C VAL A 448 -11.11 -30.51 4.44
N TYR A 449 -12.12 -29.63 4.48
CA TYR A 449 -13.39 -29.90 3.81
C TYR A 449 -13.25 -29.96 2.29
N LEU A 450 -12.39 -29.12 1.71
CA LEU A 450 -12.12 -29.16 0.28
C LEU A 450 -11.42 -30.44 -0.15
N ALA A 451 -10.46 -30.95 0.65
CA ALA A 451 -9.80 -32.21 0.42
C ALA A 451 -10.79 -33.44 0.50
N ALA A 452 -11.83 -33.32 1.32
CA ALA A 452 -12.92 -34.26 1.35
C ALA A 452 -13.81 -34.14 0.09
N LEU A 453 -14.26 -32.94 -0.24
CA LEU A 453 -15.18 -32.70 -1.36
C LEU A 453 -14.58 -33.00 -2.73
N GLU A 454 -13.27 -33.12 -2.88
CA GLU A 454 -12.61 -33.69 -4.07
C GLU A 454 -12.75 -35.19 -4.22
N GLN A 455 -13.42 -35.87 -3.26
CA GLN A 455 -13.73 -37.30 -3.29
C GLN A 455 -15.26 -37.46 -3.23
N PRO A 456 -16.00 -37.11 -4.29
CA PRO A 456 -17.47 -37.04 -4.29
C PRO A 456 -18.13 -38.44 -4.04
N GLU A 457 -17.45 -39.54 -4.33
CA GLU A 457 -17.87 -40.90 -4.05
C GLU A 457 -17.90 -41.22 -2.56
N ARG A 458 -17.20 -40.43 -1.71
CA ARG A 458 -17.13 -40.66 -0.25
C ARG A 458 -17.75 -39.52 0.54
N TYR A 459 -17.57 -38.29 0.06
CA TYR A 459 -17.93 -37.09 0.83
C TYR A 459 -18.74 -36.12 -0.01
N THR A 460 -19.92 -35.78 0.51
CA THR A 460 -20.81 -34.75 0.00
C THR A 460 -21.12 -33.75 1.12
N LEU A 461 -21.81 -32.67 0.82
CA LEU A 461 -22.27 -31.73 1.85
C LEU A 461 -23.24 -32.35 2.87
N ALA A 462 -23.92 -33.44 2.48
CA ALA A 462 -24.85 -34.18 3.30
C ALA A 462 -24.19 -35.31 4.14
N THR A 463 -22.92 -35.66 3.85
CA THR A 463 -22.19 -36.69 4.58
C THR A 463 -22.24 -36.43 6.08
N ARG A 464 -22.57 -37.48 6.85
CA ARG A 464 -22.65 -37.39 8.30
C ARG A 464 -21.24 -37.54 8.89
N LEU A 465 -20.84 -36.54 9.69
CA LEU A 465 -19.58 -36.53 10.42
C LEU A 465 -19.86 -36.75 11.91
N ASP A 466 -19.08 -37.61 12.55
CA ASP A 466 -19.19 -37.90 13.98
C ASP A 466 -18.45 -36.86 14.81
N ASP A 467 -19.19 -36.08 15.61
CA ASP A 467 -18.68 -35.07 16.56
C ASP A 467 -18.64 -35.61 18.01
N SER A 468 -18.55 -36.92 18.22
CA SER A 468 -18.31 -37.53 19.53
C SER A 468 -16.86 -37.38 19.98
N PRO A 469 -16.54 -37.49 21.30
CA PRO A 469 -15.18 -37.40 21.80
C PRO A 469 -14.15 -38.16 20.97
N LEU A 470 -13.04 -37.53 20.62
CA LEU A 470 -11.98 -38.15 19.85
C LEU A 470 -10.70 -38.22 20.66
N ARG A 471 -10.11 -39.46 20.71
CA ARG A 471 -8.78 -39.66 21.27
C ARG A 471 -7.89 -40.26 20.19
N HIS A 472 -6.85 -39.50 19.83
CA HIS A 472 -5.87 -39.90 18.82
C HIS A 472 -4.48 -40.05 19.45
N GLU A 473 -3.87 -41.24 19.29
CA GLU A 473 -2.49 -41.48 19.74
C GLU A 473 -1.53 -41.28 18.56
N ALA A 474 -0.72 -40.22 18.65
CA ALA A 474 0.29 -39.95 17.65
C ALA A 474 1.51 -40.86 17.77
N LYS A 475 2.29 -41.03 16.70
CA LYS A 475 3.58 -41.72 16.72
C LYS A 475 4.47 -41.09 17.78
N GLY A 476 4.82 -41.82 18.85
CA GLY A 476 5.57 -41.33 20.00
C GLY A 476 4.79 -41.30 21.33
N GLY A 477 3.56 -41.79 21.36
CA GLY A 477 2.74 -41.94 22.59
C GLY A 477 2.08 -40.62 23.05
N GLN A 478 2.18 -39.53 22.31
CA GLN A 478 1.41 -38.33 22.59
C GLN A 478 -0.08 -38.56 22.28
N VAL A 479 -0.92 -38.28 23.25
CA VAL A 479 -2.38 -38.35 23.10
C VAL A 479 -2.89 -36.96 22.75
N TRP A 480 -3.68 -36.88 21.66
CA TRP A 480 -4.36 -35.67 21.24
C TRP A 480 -5.87 -35.85 21.37
N GLU A 481 -6.48 -35.01 22.19
CA GLU A 481 -7.91 -35.01 22.50
C GLU A 481 -8.52 -33.65 22.18
N PRO A 482 -8.88 -33.39 20.89
CA PRO A 482 -9.48 -32.12 20.52
C PRO A 482 -10.88 -31.96 21.14
N ALA A 483 -11.21 -30.75 21.57
CA ALA A 483 -12.52 -30.41 22.08
C ALA A 483 -13.18 -29.33 21.26
N ASN A 484 -14.52 -29.28 21.20
CA ASN A 484 -15.26 -28.20 20.64
C ASN A 484 -15.13 -26.94 21.51
N PHE A 485 -15.30 -25.76 20.89
CA PHE A 485 -15.18 -24.48 21.59
C PHE A 485 -16.16 -24.37 22.77
N GLU A 486 -17.40 -24.83 22.59
CA GLU A 486 -18.45 -24.84 23.61
C GLU A 486 -18.28 -25.98 24.65
N LYS A 487 -17.27 -26.84 24.47
CA LYS A 487 -17.04 -28.06 25.29
C LYS A 487 -18.22 -29.06 25.29
N THR A 488 -19.04 -28.99 24.24
CA THR A 488 -20.16 -29.92 23.98
C THR A 488 -19.91 -30.70 22.72
N PHE A 489 -20.56 -31.88 22.62
CA PHE A 489 -20.47 -32.75 21.45
C PHE A 489 -21.86 -32.90 20.84
N HIS A 490 -21.92 -33.04 19.51
CA HIS A 490 -23.17 -32.93 18.75
C HIS A 490 -23.57 -34.26 18.06
N GLY A 491 -22.78 -35.34 18.26
CA GLY A 491 -23.01 -36.62 17.59
C GLY A 491 -22.85 -36.50 16.07
N GLU A 492 -23.78 -37.12 15.35
CA GLU A 492 -23.76 -37.09 13.88
C GLU A 492 -24.28 -35.80 13.32
N VAL A 493 -23.44 -35.05 12.58
CA VAL A 493 -23.76 -33.75 11.98
C VAL A 493 -23.47 -33.71 10.47
N PRO A 494 -24.25 -33.01 9.63
CA PRO A 494 -23.91 -32.89 8.21
C PRO A 494 -22.57 -32.14 8.01
N LEU A 495 -21.81 -32.58 7.01
CA LEU A 495 -20.49 -32.00 6.68
C LEU A 495 -20.55 -30.47 6.53
N TYR A 496 -21.52 -29.93 5.77
CA TYR A 496 -21.63 -28.45 5.63
C TYR A 496 -21.91 -27.76 6.97
N ALA A 497 -22.71 -28.38 7.85
CA ALA A 497 -23.06 -27.79 9.14
C ALA A 497 -21.87 -27.85 10.12
N ALA A 498 -21.08 -28.94 10.09
CA ALA A 498 -19.85 -29.04 10.87
C ALA A 498 -18.86 -27.89 10.53
N LEU A 499 -18.72 -27.50 9.24
CA LEU A 499 -17.95 -26.34 8.84
C LEU A 499 -18.62 -25.02 9.24
N ALA A 500 -19.95 -24.92 9.07
CA ALA A 500 -20.71 -23.71 9.38
C ALA A 500 -20.64 -23.35 10.88
N GLN A 501 -20.77 -24.34 11.75
CA GLN A 501 -20.64 -24.17 13.20
C GLN A 501 -19.20 -24.29 13.70
N SER A 502 -18.27 -24.63 12.78
CA SER A 502 -16.83 -24.73 13.09
C SER A 502 -16.48 -25.80 14.14
N TYR A 503 -17.20 -26.95 14.17
CA TYR A 503 -16.92 -28.02 15.12
C TYR A 503 -15.49 -28.53 14.96
N ASN A 504 -14.77 -28.62 16.07
CA ASN A 504 -13.38 -29.04 16.08
C ASN A 504 -13.26 -30.55 15.92
N VAL A 505 -14.07 -31.34 16.68
CA VAL A 505 -13.92 -32.76 16.74
C VAL A 505 -14.33 -33.44 15.44
N ALA A 506 -15.46 -33.03 14.85
CA ALA A 506 -15.87 -33.51 13.53
C ALA A 506 -14.82 -33.18 12.44
N THR A 507 -14.22 -31.97 12.48
CA THR A 507 -13.17 -31.59 11.54
C THR A 507 -11.88 -32.40 11.75
N ALA A 508 -11.44 -32.59 12.99
CA ALA A 508 -10.26 -33.36 13.32
C ALA A 508 -10.40 -34.84 12.86
N ARG A 509 -11.54 -35.44 13.13
CA ARG A 509 -11.87 -36.79 12.68
C ARG A 509 -11.84 -36.91 11.17
N LEU A 510 -12.52 -36.00 10.45
CA LEU A 510 -12.50 -35.93 8.99
C LEU A 510 -11.07 -35.83 8.45
N GLY A 511 -10.25 -34.92 9.01
CA GLY A 511 -8.87 -34.73 8.58
C GLY A 511 -7.96 -35.96 8.85
N LEU A 512 -8.17 -36.67 9.96
CA LEU A 512 -7.46 -37.94 10.24
C LEU A 512 -7.89 -39.04 9.29
N GLU A 513 -9.17 -39.16 8.96
CA GLU A 513 -9.70 -40.13 7.99
C GLU A 513 -9.20 -39.88 6.57
N LEU A 514 -9.06 -38.63 6.17
CA LEU A 514 -8.44 -38.22 4.89
C LEU A 514 -6.95 -38.53 4.85
N GLY A 515 -6.30 -38.51 6.01
CA GLY A 515 -4.84 -38.49 6.16
C GLY A 515 -4.25 -37.10 6.19
N VAL A 516 -3.33 -36.85 7.12
CA VAL A 516 -2.67 -35.57 7.33
C VAL A 516 -1.93 -35.07 6.07
N ASP A 517 -1.30 -35.99 5.33
CA ASP A 517 -0.56 -35.68 4.09
C ASP A 517 -1.49 -35.12 3.02
N ARG A 518 -2.71 -35.59 2.89
CA ARG A 518 -3.70 -35.08 1.93
C ARG A 518 -4.19 -33.69 2.33
N VAL A 519 -4.37 -33.43 3.62
CA VAL A 519 -4.72 -32.08 4.11
C VAL A 519 -3.57 -31.12 3.87
N HIS A 520 -2.34 -31.56 4.09
CA HIS A 520 -1.14 -30.77 3.82
C HIS A 520 -1.01 -30.47 2.33
N ASP A 521 -1.15 -31.47 1.44
CA ASP A 521 -1.16 -31.27 -0.02
C ASP A 521 -2.22 -30.24 -0.45
N MET A 522 -3.42 -30.29 0.11
CA MET A 522 -4.46 -29.31 -0.19
C MET A 522 -4.04 -27.90 0.25
N LEU A 523 -3.45 -27.73 1.43
CA LEU A 523 -2.94 -26.44 1.91
C LEU A 523 -1.84 -25.89 0.99
N GLU A 524 -0.91 -26.75 0.53
CA GLU A 524 0.14 -26.37 -0.43
C GLU A 524 -0.46 -25.94 -1.77
N ARG A 525 -1.41 -26.71 -2.31
CA ARG A 525 -2.12 -26.37 -3.57
C ARG A 525 -2.86 -25.04 -3.45
N LEU A 526 -3.41 -24.71 -2.29
CA LEU A 526 -4.04 -23.43 -2.00
C LEU A 526 -3.04 -22.28 -1.72
N GLY A 527 -1.73 -22.56 -1.72
CA GLY A 527 -0.68 -21.55 -1.59
C GLY A 527 -0.15 -21.36 -0.16
N LEU A 528 -0.27 -22.37 0.71
CA LEU A 528 0.24 -22.38 2.07
C LEU A 528 1.18 -23.59 2.33
N PRO A 529 2.34 -23.66 1.64
CA PRO A 529 3.28 -24.76 1.77
C PRO A 529 3.96 -24.83 3.16
N GLU A 530 3.94 -23.74 3.92
CA GLU A 530 4.55 -23.66 5.24
C GLU A 530 3.73 -24.35 6.35
N ALA A 531 2.57 -24.91 6.02
CA ALA A 531 1.72 -25.60 6.99
C ALA A 531 2.41 -26.90 7.48
N PRO A 532 2.42 -27.18 8.80
CA PRO A 532 3.06 -28.37 9.32
C PRO A 532 2.26 -29.64 9.00
N ALA A 533 2.95 -30.72 8.65
CA ALA A 533 2.32 -32.03 8.39
C ALA A 533 2.10 -32.81 9.71
N VAL A 534 1.26 -32.26 10.58
CA VAL A 534 0.88 -32.86 11.87
C VAL A 534 -0.64 -32.96 12.04
N PRO A 535 -1.19 -33.87 12.84
CA PRO A 535 -2.65 -34.01 13.05
C PRO A 535 -3.36 -32.70 13.42
N ALA A 536 -2.72 -31.87 14.23
CA ALA A 536 -3.27 -30.59 14.68
C ALA A 536 -3.42 -29.55 13.54
N VAL A 537 -2.81 -29.76 12.35
CA VAL A 537 -3.00 -28.87 11.17
C VAL A 537 -4.47 -28.83 10.73
N THR A 538 -5.22 -29.91 10.97
CA THR A 538 -6.66 -30.00 10.67
C THR A 538 -7.48 -28.94 11.43
N LEU A 539 -6.98 -28.48 12.57
CA LEU A 539 -7.56 -27.42 13.39
C LEU A 539 -6.81 -26.08 13.30
N GLY A 540 -5.84 -25.99 12.38
CA GLY A 540 -5.12 -24.76 12.10
C GLY A 540 -3.84 -24.56 12.87
N ALA A 541 -3.16 -25.65 13.25
CA ALA A 541 -1.81 -25.58 13.82
C ALA A 541 -0.83 -24.95 12.82
N GLY A 542 0.16 -24.22 13.35
CA GLY A 542 1.10 -23.40 12.60
C GLY A 542 0.84 -21.91 12.80
N GLU A 543 1.81 -21.09 12.44
CA GLU A 543 1.75 -19.66 12.59
C GLU A 543 1.83 -18.98 11.22
N TYR A 544 0.88 -18.11 10.94
CA TYR A 544 0.69 -17.52 9.62
C TYR A 544 0.50 -16.01 9.71
N SER A 545 1.00 -15.29 8.71
CA SER A 545 0.67 -13.88 8.55
C SER A 545 -0.68 -13.70 7.83
N PRO A 546 -1.34 -12.54 8.00
CA PRO A 546 -2.54 -12.21 7.22
C PRO A 546 -2.35 -12.36 5.70
N LEU A 547 -1.15 -12.04 5.16
CA LEU A 547 -0.82 -12.25 3.76
C LEU A 547 -0.84 -13.74 3.37
N MET A 548 -0.31 -14.62 4.22
CA MET A 548 -0.32 -16.06 3.95
C MET A 548 -1.75 -16.62 3.96
N VAL A 549 -2.57 -16.19 4.93
CA VAL A 549 -3.99 -16.54 4.97
C VAL A 549 -4.72 -16.00 3.74
N ALA A 550 -4.40 -14.78 3.29
CA ALA A 550 -4.98 -14.22 2.09
C ALA A 550 -4.63 -15.03 0.83
N ARG A 551 -3.42 -15.60 0.72
CA ARG A 551 -3.04 -16.48 -0.40
C ARG A 551 -3.94 -17.73 -0.47
N LEU A 552 -4.19 -18.37 0.68
CA LEU A 552 -5.07 -19.53 0.77
C LEU A 552 -6.50 -19.18 0.36
N TYR A 553 -7.07 -18.12 0.92
CA TYR A 553 -8.43 -17.71 0.62
C TYR A 553 -8.61 -17.15 -0.79
N GLN A 554 -7.56 -16.61 -1.40
CA GLN A 554 -7.59 -16.15 -2.80
C GLN A 554 -7.88 -17.31 -3.75
N ALA A 555 -7.25 -18.47 -3.54
CA ALA A 555 -7.50 -19.64 -4.36
C ALA A 555 -8.94 -20.17 -4.19
N ILE A 556 -9.46 -20.15 -2.96
CA ILE A 556 -10.85 -20.52 -2.68
C ILE A 556 -11.81 -19.51 -3.35
N ALA A 557 -11.64 -18.22 -3.12
CA ALA A 557 -12.50 -17.16 -3.66
C ALA A 557 -12.51 -17.14 -5.20
N ALA A 558 -11.38 -17.44 -5.82
CA ALA A 558 -11.22 -17.53 -7.28
C ALA A 558 -11.70 -18.86 -7.89
N GLY A 559 -12.46 -19.68 -7.15
CA GLY A 559 -13.04 -20.90 -7.69
C GLY A 559 -12.03 -22.02 -7.95
N GLY A 560 -10.95 -22.10 -7.16
CA GLY A 560 -9.89 -23.11 -7.27
C GLY A 560 -8.70 -22.70 -8.14
N PHE A 561 -8.69 -21.48 -8.66
CA PHE A 561 -7.57 -20.93 -9.37
C PHE A 561 -6.59 -20.26 -8.40
N ARG A 562 -5.35 -20.76 -8.36
CA ARG A 562 -4.27 -20.10 -7.63
C ARG A 562 -3.78 -18.90 -8.43
N MET A 563 -3.87 -17.73 -7.84
CA MET A 563 -3.36 -16.47 -8.37
C MET A 563 -2.32 -15.91 -7.41
N PRO A 564 -1.12 -15.53 -7.86
CA PRO A 564 -0.16 -14.83 -7.01
C PRO A 564 -0.76 -13.51 -6.50
N LEU A 565 -0.62 -13.24 -5.20
CA LEU A 565 -0.94 -11.93 -4.68
C LEU A 565 0.13 -10.95 -5.15
N ARG A 566 -0.30 -9.89 -5.82
CA ARG A 566 0.61 -8.91 -6.41
C ARG A 566 0.26 -7.48 -6.01
N SER A 567 1.30 -6.70 -5.71
CA SER A 567 1.19 -5.28 -5.40
C SER A 567 1.71 -4.38 -6.52
N ILE A 568 2.17 -4.95 -7.64
CA ILE A 568 2.72 -4.24 -8.79
C ILE A 568 2.01 -4.72 -10.07
N ARG A 569 1.66 -3.78 -10.94
CA ARG A 569 1.10 -4.02 -12.28
C ARG A 569 2.16 -3.87 -13.37
N ASP A 570 2.79 -2.68 -13.40
CA ASP A 570 3.72 -2.29 -14.43
C ASP A 570 4.91 -1.54 -13.82
N ILE A 571 6.07 -1.68 -14.46
CA ILE A 571 7.27 -0.89 -14.18
C ILE A 571 7.72 -0.30 -15.51
N VAL A 572 7.89 1.02 -15.55
CA VAL A 572 8.44 1.75 -16.71
C VAL A 572 9.70 2.50 -16.30
N ASP A 573 10.58 2.74 -17.25
CA ASP A 573 11.79 3.54 -17.05
C ASP A 573 11.49 5.05 -17.02
N ALA A 574 12.54 5.86 -16.89
CA ALA A 574 12.44 7.33 -16.88
C ALA A 574 11.91 7.91 -18.20
N ARG A 575 11.97 7.16 -19.31
CA ARG A 575 11.45 7.56 -20.63
C ARG A 575 10.00 7.16 -20.84
N GLY A 576 9.44 6.37 -19.90
CA GLY A 576 8.09 5.81 -20.00
C GLY A 576 8.04 4.49 -20.76
N GLU A 577 9.19 3.90 -21.09
CA GLU A 577 9.23 2.60 -21.77
C GLU A 577 8.97 1.46 -20.78
N PRO A 578 8.12 0.49 -21.13
CA PRO A 578 7.82 -0.64 -20.27
C PRO A 578 9.03 -1.53 -20.04
N LEU A 579 9.52 -1.64 -18.80
CA LEU A 579 10.55 -2.59 -18.41
C LEU A 579 9.95 -3.94 -18.05
N LYS A 580 8.83 -3.94 -17.32
CA LYS A 580 8.15 -5.16 -16.92
C LYS A 580 6.65 -4.93 -16.77
N ARG A 581 5.88 -5.87 -17.28
CA ARG A 581 4.44 -6.00 -17.02
C ARG A 581 4.19 -7.31 -16.29
N TYR A 582 3.36 -7.28 -15.27
CA TYR A 582 2.96 -8.47 -14.53
C TYR A 582 1.60 -8.94 -15.06
N PRO A 583 1.58 -9.89 -16.02
CA PRO A 583 0.33 -10.37 -16.59
C PRO A 583 -0.50 -11.09 -15.53
N LEU A 584 -1.79 -11.22 -15.77
CA LEU A 584 -2.65 -12.06 -14.99
C LEU A 584 -2.18 -13.52 -15.13
N ALA A 585 -1.71 -14.09 -14.01
CA ALA A 585 -1.30 -15.48 -13.93
C ALA A 585 -2.31 -16.25 -13.08
N TYR A 586 -2.85 -17.32 -13.60
CA TYR A 586 -3.75 -18.23 -12.88
C TYR A 586 -3.44 -19.68 -13.26
N ASP A 587 -3.53 -20.53 -12.26
CA ASP A 587 -3.28 -21.96 -12.42
C ASP A 587 -4.37 -22.72 -11.65
N ARG A 588 -5.10 -23.59 -12.34
CA ARG A 588 -6.13 -24.40 -11.67
C ARG A 588 -5.45 -25.47 -10.82
N ARG A 589 -5.63 -25.36 -9.52
CA ARG A 589 -5.04 -26.27 -8.54
C ARG A 589 -6.05 -27.17 -7.87
N VAL A 590 -7.34 -26.81 -7.91
CA VAL A 590 -8.41 -27.50 -7.23
C VAL A 590 -9.61 -27.67 -8.14
N ASP A 591 -10.38 -28.74 -7.98
CA ASP A 591 -11.59 -28.97 -8.76
C ASP A 591 -12.64 -27.88 -8.46
N GLN A 592 -13.06 -27.18 -9.50
CA GLN A 592 -14.04 -26.11 -9.42
C GLN A 592 -15.38 -26.56 -8.83
N ARG A 593 -15.78 -27.83 -9.05
CA ARG A 593 -17.02 -28.41 -8.51
C ARG A 593 -16.92 -28.55 -6.99
N ALA A 594 -15.80 -29.05 -6.49
CA ALA A 594 -15.54 -29.17 -5.05
C ALA A 594 -15.48 -27.79 -4.38
N VAL A 595 -14.84 -26.79 -5.04
CA VAL A 595 -14.82 -25.40 -4.53
C VAL A 595 -16.23 -24.80 -4.51
N HIS A 596 -17.08 -25.09 -5.49
CA HIS A 596 -18.48 -24.64 -5.50
C HIS A 596 -19.27 -25.18 -4.30
N LEU A 597 -19.08 -26.45 -3.97
CA LEU A 597 -19.67 -27.07 -2.76
C LEU A 597 -19.11 -26.39 -1.50
N LEU A 598 -17.80 -26.13 -1.45
CA LEU A 598 -17.18 -25.40 -0.34
C LEU A 598 -17.75 -23.98 -0.19
N HIS A 599 -17.98 -23.27 -1.29
CA HIS A 599 -18.62 -21.95 -1.27
C HIS A 599 -20.01 -22.01 -0.63
N TYR A 600 -20.79 -23.06 -0.91
CA TYR A 600 -22.08 -23.28 -0.23
C TYR A 600 -21.88 -23.37 1.29
N ALA A 601 -20.95 -24.19 1.76
CA ALA A 601 -20.69 -24.36 3.18
C ALA A 601 -20.15 -23.07 3.83
N LEU A 602 -19.27 -22.30 3.15
CA LEU A 602 -18.76 -21.01 3.64
C LEU A 602 -19.85 -19.90 3.65
N ARG A 603 -20.84 -19.98 2.77
CA ARG A 603 -22.04 -19.15 2.85
C ARG A 603 -22.89 -19.50 4.07
N ALA A 604 -23.02 -20.81 4.39
CA ALA A 604 -23.71 -21.25 5.60
C ALA A 604 -23.01 -20.73 6.89
N VAL A 605 -21.66 -20.65 6.91
CA VAL A 605 -20.91 -20.02 8.04
C VAL A 605 -21.44 -18.61 8.35
N VAL A 606 -21.66 -17.79 7.34
CA VAL A 606 -22.07 -16.38 7.51
C VAL A 606 -23.60 -16.20 7.56
N ARG A 607 -24.38 -17.18 7.11
CA ARG A 607 -25.85 -17.11 7.16
C ARG A 607 -26.42 -17.63 8.47
N GLU A 608 -25.93 -18.75 8.95
CA GLU A 608 -26.50 -19.48 10.08
C GLU A 608 -25.46 -19.95 11.11
N GLY A 609 -24.16 -19.87 10.73
CA GLY A 609 -23.05 -20.34 11.53
C GLY A 609 -22.39 -19.27 12.40
N THR A 610 -21.10 -19.49 12.69
CA THR A 610 -20.28 -18.65 13.57
C THR A 610 -20.07 -17.23 13.06
N GLY A 611 -20.24 -16.99 11.76
CA GLY A 611 -20.07 -15.69 11.11
C GLY A 611 -21.35 -14.88 10.91
N ARG A 612 -22.52 -15.34 11.40
CA ARG A 612 -23.84 -14.73 11.15
C ARG A 612 -23.95 -13.22 11.49
N THR A 613 -23.07 -12.73 12.35
CA THR A 613 -23.05 -11.32 12.78
C THR A 613 -22.70 -10.34 11.65
N VAL A 614 -22.10 -10.80 10.54
CA VAL A 614 -21.76 -9.94 9.39
C VAL A 614 -23.01 -9.34 8.75
N TYR A 615 -24.15 -10.04 8.77
CA TYR A 615 -25.43 -9.54 8.26
C TYR A 615 -26.12 -8.50 9.16
N ARG A 616 -25.50 -8.09 10.23
CA ARG A 616 -25.91 -6.87 10.97
C ARG A 616 -25.49 -5.60 10.22
N ARG A 617 -24.55 -5.71 9.28
CA ARG A 617 -23.99 -4.60 8.47
C ARG A 617 -24.28 -4.74 6.98
N LEU A 618 -24.23 -5.95 6.46
CA LEU A 618 -24.50 -6.24 5.06
C LEU A 618 -26.00 -6.39 4.81
N PRO A 619 -26.50 -5.98 3.62
CA PRO A 619 -27.87 -6.27 3.20
C PRO A 619 -28.11 -7.80 3.21
N PRO A 620 -29.30 -8.26 3.63
CA PRO A 620 -29.58 -9.72 3.71
C PRO A 620 -29.46 -10.46 2.36
N ASP A 621 -29.69 -9.78 1.26
CA ASP A 621 -29.60 -10.28 -0.11
C ASP A 621 -28.19 -10.21 -0.71
N PHE A 622 -27.27 -9.47 -0.09
CA PHE A 622 -25.90 -9.37 -0.56
C PHE A 622 -25.09 -10.64 -0.18
N ALA A 623 -24.95 -11.55 -1.12
CA ALA A 623 -24.30 -12.83 -0.89
C ALA A 623 -22.78 -12.66 -0.69
N VAL A 624 -22.28 -13.23 0.41
CA VAL A 624 -20.85 -13.36 0.75
C VAL A 624 -20.57 -14.73 1.32
N ALA A 625 -19.30 -15.14 1.33
CA ALA A 625 -18.81 -16.34 1.99
C ALA A 625 -17.64 -15.97 2.90
N GLY A 626 -17.45 -16.73 3.99
CA GLY A 626 -16.36 -16.42 4.91
C GLY A 626 -16.23 -17.44 6.03
N LYS A 627 -15.16 -17.28 6.83
CA LYS A 627 -14.85 -18.12 7.98
C LYS A 627 -14.32 -17.29 9.13
N THR A 628 -14.78 -17.59 10.33
CA THR A 628 -14.23 -17.07 11.57
C THR A 628 -13.03 -17.90 12.03
N GLY A 629 -12.03 -17.25 12.60
CA GLY A 629 -10.96 -17.89 13.35
C GLY A 629 -10.90 -17.32 14.76
N THR A 630 -10.81 -18.18 15.75
CA THR A 630 -10.58 -17.82 17.16
C THR A 630 -9.58 -18.83 17.69
N THR A 631 -8.50 -18.34 18.29
CA THR A 631 -7.49 -19.21 18.89
C THR A 631 -7.80 -19.48 20.35
N ASP A 632 -7.17 -20.53 20.89
CA ASP A 632 -7.34 -20.93 22.27
C ASP A 632 -7.05 -19.78 23.24
N GLY A 633 -7.90 -19.66 24.27
CA GLY A 633 -7.78 -18.57 25.25
C GLY A 633 -8.11 -17.18 24.69
N PHE A 634 -8.80 -17.09 23.53
CA PHE A 634 -9.20 -15.80 22.91
C PHE A 634 -8.02 -14.87 22.62
N ARG A 635 -6.86 -15.38 22.20
CA ARG A 635 -5.66 -14.59 21.94
C ARG A 635 -5.72 -13.85 20.61
N ASP A 636 -6.24 -14.52 19.59
CA ASP A 636 -6.37 -13.99 18.24
C ASP A 636 -7.79 -14.07 17.74
N SER A 637 -8.24 -12.97 17.17
CA SER A 637 -9.50 -12.87 16.45
C SER A 637 -9.22 -12.73 14.96
N TRP A 638 -9.73 -13.65 14.14
CA TRP A 638 -9.55 -13.67 12.70
C TRP A 638 -10.87 -13.71 11.95
N PHE A 639 -10.91 -13.09 10.80
CA PHE A 639 -11.97 -13.26 9.83
C PHE A 639 -11.40 -13.24 8.41
N ALA A 640 -11.72 -14.23 7.61
CA ALA A 640 -11.44 -14.27 6.19
C ALA A 640 -12.73 -14.50 5.41
N GLY A 641 -13.02 -13.64 4.44
CA GLY A 641 -14.25 -13.75 3.66
C GLY A 641 -14.23 -12.91 2.39
N PHE A 642 -15.13 -13.23 1.48
CA PHE A 642 -15.14 -12.66 0.15
C PHE A 642 -16.56 -12.46 -0.42
N SER A 643 -16.66 -11.50 -1.33
CA SER A 643 -17.81 -11.23 -2.21
C SER A 643 -17.47 -11.68 -3.64
N GLY A 644 -18.18 -11.19 -4.64
CA GLY A 644 -17.85 -11.45 -6.06
C GLY A 644 -16.68 -10.61 -6.60
N ASP A 645 -16.22 -9.61 -5.85
CA ASP A 645 -15.16 -8.69 -6.28
C ASP A 645 -14.00 -8.56 -5.30
N LEU A 646 -14.24 -8.68 -4.00
CA LEU A 646 -13.23 -8.47 -2.96
C LEU A 646 -13.10 -9.66 -2.02
N LEU A 647 -11.86 -10.00 -1.69
CA LEU A 647 -11.49 -10.84 -0.56
C LEU A 647 -10.83 -9.96 0.49
N THR A 648 -11.22 -10.14 1.75
CA THR A 648 -10.57 -9.45 2.87
C THR A 648 -10.24 -10.44 3.97
N VAL A 649 -9.01 -10.36 4.48
CA VAL A 649 -8.55 -11.08 5.67
C VAL A 649 -8.19 -10.05 6.72
N SER A 650 -8.80 -10.19 7.91
CA SER A 650 -8.56 -9.30 9.06
C SER A 650 -8.15 -10.10 10.29
N TRP A 651 -7.26 -9.53 11.07
CA TRP A 651 -6.77 -10.04 12.34
C TRP A 651 -6.79 -8.95 13.41
N ILE A 652 -7.10 -9.33 14.66
CA ILE A 652 -6.92 -8.51 15.86
C ILE A 652 -6.27 -9.39 16.93
N GLY A 653 -5.26 -8.84 17.62
CA GLY A 653 -4.55 -9.49 18.71
C GLY A 653 -3.64 -8.53 19.48
N HIS A 654 -2.99 -9.04 20.52
CA HIS A 654 -1.93 -8.32 21.22
C HIS A 654 -0.55 -8.80 20.74
N ASP A 655 0.42 -7.89 20.68
CA ASP A 655 1.80 -8.23 20.29
C ASP A 655 2.46 -9.22 21.27
N ASP A 656 2.14 -9.13 22.54
CA ASP A 656 2.60 -10.01 23.62
C ASP A 656 1.81 -11.31 23.75
N ASN A 657 0.88 -11.58 22.84
CA ASN A 657 0.06 -12.79 22.77
C ASN A 657 -0.86 -13.03 24.00
N ARG A 658 -1.19 -12.00 24.79
CA ARG A 658 -2.23 -12.09 25.83
C ARG A 658 -3.63 -12.20 25.24
N ALA A 659 -4.60 -12.64 26.05
CA ALA A 659 -5.97 -12.79 25.62
C ALA A 659 -6.63 -11.45 25.27
N THR A 660 -7.34 -11.41 24.13
CA THR A 660 -8.11 -10.25 23.68
C THR A 660 -9.55 -10.23 24.22
N GLY A 661 -10.07 -11.39 24.62
CA GLY A 661 -11.49 -11.58 24.92
C GLY A 661 -12.40 -11.54 23.70
N LEU A 662 -11.83 -11.49 22.47
CA LEU A 662 -12.59 -11.39 21.23
C LEU A 662 -12.65 -12.71 20.50
N THR A 663 -13.81 -13.00 19.90
CA THR A 663 -13.96 -14.08 18.91
C THR A 663 -13.73 -13.53 17.50
N GLY A 664 -13.57 -14.40 16.50
CA GLY A 664 -13.53 -13.99 15.11
C GLY A 664 -14.74 -13.15 14.66
N ALA A 665 -15.91 -13.40 15.24
CA ALA A 665 -17.13 -12.66 14.94
C ALA A 665 -17.22 -11.29 15.64
N THR A 666 -16.70 -11.17 16.87
CA THR A 666 -16.82 -9.96 17.70
C THR A 666 -15.66 -8.97 17.54
N GLY A 667 -14.53 -9.44 17.03
CA GLY A 667 -13.33 -8.64 16.70
C GLY A 667 -13.15 -8.41 15.20
N ALA A 668 -12.30 -9.20 14.55
CA ALA A 668 -11.92 -9.06 13.14
C ALA A 668 -13.12 -9.09 12.17
N GLY A 669 -14.16 -9.85 12.49
CA GLY A 669 -15.40 -9.89 11.71
C GLY A 669 -16.16 -8.57 11.67
N ARG A 670 -15.96 -7.68 12.66
CA ARG A 670 -16.55 -6.32 12.64
C ARG A 670 -15.82 -5.45 11.62
N ILE A 671 -14.47 -5.45 11.62
CA ILE A 671 -13.69 -4.71 10.61
C ILE A 671 -14.10 -5.20 9.22
N TRP A 672 -14.13 -6.51 9.03
CA TRP A 672 -14.51 -7.13 7.77
C TRP A 672 -15.90 -6.71 7.30
N SER A 673 -16.91 -6.80 8.17
CA SER A 673 -18.31 -6.52 7.81
C SER A 673 -18.56 -5.04 7.53
N ASP A 674 -17.97 -4.12 8.32
CA ASP A 674 -18.08 -2.68 8.10
C ASP A 674 -17.39 -2.28 6.79
N PHE A 675 -16.20 -2.85 6.52
CA PHE A 675 -15.49 -2.62 5.26
C PHE A 675 -16.27 -3.16 4.05
N MET A 676 -16.71 -4.42 4.09
CA MET A 676 -17.42 -5.03 2.95
C MET A 676 -18.75 -4.33 2.65
N ALA A 677 -19.46 -3.86 3.68
CA ALA A 677 -20.69 -3.08 3.50
C ALA A 677 -20.45 -1.74 2.78
N ALA A 678 -19.28 -1.12 3.00
CA ALA A 678 -18.89 0.14 2.34
C ALA A 678 -18.29 -0.09 0.95
N ALA A 679 -17.51 -1.17 0.77
CA ALA A 679 -16.59 -1.36 -0.35
C ALA A 679 -17.07 -2.34 -1.42
N ALA A 680 -17.65 -3.48 -1.03
CA ALA A 680 -18.03 -4.54 -1.96
C ALA A 680 -19.17 -4.08 -2.90
N ARG A 681 -19.04 -4.39 -4.18
CA ARG A 681 -20.00 -3.97 -5.23
C ARG A 681 -20.67 -5.13 -5.93
N ARG A 682 -20.08 -6.30 -5.94
CA ARG A 682 -20.61 -7.50 -6.58
C ARG A 682 -20.86 -8.57 -5.51
N PRO A 683 -22.11 -9.01 -5.32
CA PRO A 683 -22.38 -10.17 -4.47
C PRO A 683 -21.71 -11.41 -5.04
N LEU A 684 -21.41 -12.37 -4.20
CA LEU A 684 -20.90 -13.67 -4.63
C LEU A 684 -21.91 -14.35 -5.55
N ALA A 685 -21.52 -14.51 -6.82
CA ALA A 685 -22.37 -15.16 -7.80
C ALA A 685 -22.33 -16.67 -7.56
N TYR A 686 -23.53 -17.27 -7.40
CA TYR A 686 -23.67 -18.72 -7.22
C TYR A 686 -24.04 -19.36 -8.59
N ARG A 687 -23.10 -19.29 -9.53
CA ARG A 687 -23.24 -19.97 -10.82
C ARG A 687 -22.79 -21.42 -10.65
N MET A 688 -23.67 -22.38 -10.87
CA MET A 688 -23.31 -23.80 -10.85
C MET A 688 -22.35 -24.10 -12.00
N PRO A 689 -21.19 -24.71 -11.72
CA PRO A 689 -20.35 -25.27 -12.77
C PRO A 689 -21.02 -26.50 -13.41
N GLY A 690 -20.58 -26.84 -14.63
CA GLY A 690 -21.03 -28.08 -15.27
C GLY A 690 -20.67 -29.30 -14.39
N GLY A 691 -21.56 -30.28 -14.33
CA GLY A 691 -21.39 -31.47 -13.49
C GLY A 691 -21.72 -31.26 -12.01
N VAL A 692 -22.53 -30.24 -11.70
CA VAL A 692 -23.12 -30.03 -10.36
C VAL A 692 -24.62 -29.80 -10.50
N SER A 693 -25.42 -30.47 -9.67
CA SER A 693 -26.88 -30.36 -9.62
C SER A 693 -27.38 -30.16 -8.20
N LEU A 694 -28.60 -29.63 -8.06
CA LEU A 694 -29.24 -29.38 -6.76
C LEU A 694 -30.22 -30.48 -6.41
N HIS A 695 -30.09 -31.01 -5.22
CA HIS A 695 -30.99 -32.06 -4.71
C HIS A 695 -31.51 -31.74 -3.33
N TRP A 696 -32.77 -32.05 -3.07
CA TRP A 696 -33.37 -31.97 -1.76
C TRP A 696 -32.87 -33.12 -0.91
N VAL A 697 -32.39 -32.84 0.29
CA VAL A 697 -31.86 -33.80 1.25
C VAL A 697 -32.51 -33.56 2.61
N ASP A 698 -32.84 -34.63 3.32
CA ASP A 698 -33.24 -34.58 4.71
C ASP A 698 -32.00 -34.37 5.59
N GLU A 699 -31.95 -33.26 6.32
CA GLU A 699 -30.77 -32.90 7.12
C GLU A 699 -30.43 -33.89 8.24
N ALA A 700 -31.45 -34.56 8.78
CA ALA A 700 -31.26 -35.47 9.88
C ALA A 700 -30.66 -36.81 9.44
N SER A 701 -31.04 -37.35 8.29
CA SER A 701 -30.61 -38.64 7.79
C SER A 701 -29.57 -38.58 6.68
N GLY A 702 -29.40 -37.46 6.00
CA GLY A 702 -28.58 -37.30 4.78
C GLY A 702 -29.19 -37.97 3.54
N LEU A 703 -30.40 -38.50 3.59
CA LEU A 703 -31.07 -39.17 2.48
C LEU A 703 -31.80 -38.21 1.56
N ALA A 704 -32.02 -38.62 0.30
CA ALA A 704 -32.78 -37.87 -0.66
C ALA A 704 -34.18 -37.51 -0.13
N SER A 705 -34.56 -36.24 -0.25
CA SER A 705 -35.84 -35.71 0.19
C SER A 705 -36.56 -35.00 -0.97
N ARG A 706 -37.57 -34.20 -0.68
CA ARG A 706 -38.30 -33.36 -1.64
C ARG A 706 -38.69 -32.02 -1.01
N GLU A 707 -39.01 -31.08 -1.83
CA GLU A 707 -39.55 -29.80 -1.40
C GLU A 707 -40.82 -30.02 -0.56
N GLY A 708 -40.92 -29.28 0.57
CA GLY A 708 -42.05 -29.35 1.50
C GLY A 708 -41.96 -30.46 2.57
N CYS A 709 -40.92 -31.29 2.58
CA CYS A 709 -40.65 -32.16 3.72
C CYS A 709 -39.99 -31.34 4.84
N GLU A 710 -40.40 -31.59 6.12
CA GLU A 710 -39.76 -30.99 7.27
C GLU A 710 -38.28 -31.42 7.34
N GLY A 711 -37.38 -30.49 7.62
CA GLY A 711 -35.94 -30.73 7.64
C GLY A 711 -35.30 -30.94 6.25
N ALA A 712 -36.06 -30.75 5.15
CA ALA A 712 -35.51 -30.86 3.79
C ALA A 712 -34.72 -29.60 3.42
N ARG A 713 -33.50 -29.80 2.94
CA ARG A 713 -32.61 -28.74 2.48
C ARG A 713 -32.13 -29.00 1.06
N LEU A 714 -32.07 -27.94 0.27
CA LEU A 714 -31.55 -27.99 -1.10
C LEU A 714 -30.02 -27.84 -1.08
N LEU A 715 -29.29 -28.87 -1.45
CA LEU A 715 -27.84 -28.94 -1.44
C LEU A 715 -27.31 -29.21 -2.85
N PRO A 716 -26.14 -28.64 -3.24
CA PRO A 716 -25.43 -28.99 -4.46
C PRO A 716 -24.67 -30.31 -4.29
N PHE A 717 -24.66 -31.10 -5.36
CA PHE A 717 -23.91 -32.34 -5.48
C PHE A 717 -23.12 -32.36 -6.78
N ILE A 718 -21.95 -32.97 -6.79
CA ILE A 718 -21.28 -33.36 -8.03
C ILE A 718 -22.08 -34.51 -8.62
N ASP A 719 -22.41 -34.43 -9.90
CA ASP A 719 -23.28 -35.44 -10.56
C ASP A 719 -22.76 -36.88 -10.33
N GLY A 720 -23.65 -37.75 -9.91
CA GLY A 720 -23.35 -39.14 -9.55
C GLY A 720 -22.96 -39.32 -8.08
N SER A 721 -23.00 -38.26 -7.25
CA SER A 721 -22.77 -38.37 -5.79
C SER A 721 -24.02 -38.08 -4.95
N GLU A 722 -25.19 -38.03 -5.58
CA GLU A 722 -26.48 -37.79 -4.93
C GLU A 722 -26.84 -38.96 -4.00
N PRO A 723 -27.58 -38.70 -2.91
CA PRO A 723 -28.00 -39.78 -2.00
C PRO A 723 -28.87 -40.82 -2.70
N GLU A 724 -28.49 -42.11 -2.66
CA GLU A 724 -29.25 -43.21 -3.27
C GLU A 724 -30.55 -43.54 -2.51
N GLY A 725 -30.57 -43.32 -1.20
CA GLY A 725 -31.71 -43.63 -0.34
C GLY A 725 -32.71 -42.50 -0.21
N LYS A 726 -34.01 -42.77 -0.07
CA LYS A 726 -35.07 -41.79 0.16
C LYS A 726 -35.45 -41.68 1.62
N SER A 727 -35.64 -40.48 2.14
CA SER A 727 -36.15 -40.18 3.47
C SER A 727 -37.60 -40.69 3.64
N PRO A 728 -38.06 -40.91 4.87
CA PRO A 728 -39.44 -41.36 5.11
C PRO A 728 -40.49 -40.41 4.50
N CYS A 729 -40.30 -39.13 4.54
CA CYS A 729 -41.18 -38.13 3.93
C CYS A 729 -41.17 -38.22 2.39
N ALA A 730 -40.04 -38.43 1.77
CA ALA A 730 -39.91 -38.56 0.31
C ALA A 730 -40.48 -39.90 -0.21
N ARG A 731 -40.54 -40.94 0.63
CA ARG A 731 -41.19 -42.25 0.32
C ARG A 731 -42.70 -42.14 0.38
N ARG A 732 -43.26 -41.35 1.29
CA ARG A 732 -44.70 -41.09 1.35
C ARG A 732 -45.04 -40.14 0.19
N GLY A 733 -45.75 -40.65 -0.84
CA GLY A 733 -46.30 -39.86 -1.93
C GLY A 733 -47.03 -38.63 -1.37
N ASN A 734 -47.14 -37.55 -2.14
CA ASN A 734 -47.96 -36.38 -1.76
C ASN A 734 -49.42 -36.87 -1.64
N PRO A 735 -50.03 -36.93 -0.42
CA PRO A 735 -51.37 -37.47 -0.24
C PRO A 735 -52.39 -36.83 -1.14
N VAL A 736 -52.24 -35.56 -1.47
CA VAL A 736 -53.10 -34.79 -2.37
C VAL A 736 -52.87 -35.18 -3.82
N ARG A 737 -51.63 -35.37 -4.27
CA ARG A 737 -51.28 -35.77 -5.62
C ARG A 737 -51.62 -37.28 -5.85
N ASP A 738 -51.37 -38.12 -4.87
CA ASP A 738 -51.69 -39.54 -4.89
C ASP A 738 -53.23 -39.73 -4.85
N TRP A 739 -53.96 -38.85 -4.15
CA TRP A 739 -55.42 -38.82 -4.14
C TRP A 739 -55.94 -38.32 -5.49
N PHE A 740 -55.37 -37.24 -6.07
CA PHE A 740 -55.72 -36.76 -7.42
C PHE A 740 -55.36 -37.79 -8.50
N GLN A 741 -54.22 -38.47 -8.47
CA GLN A 741 -53.86 -39.53 -9.40
C GLN A 741 -54.76 -40.78 -9.26
N ARG A 742 -55.25 -41.10 -8.04
CA ARG A 742 -56.24 -42.16 -7.84
C ARG A 742 -57.64 -41.77 -8.31
N LEU A 743 -57.98 -40.50 -8.33
CA LEU A 743 -59.28 -40.00 -8.77
C LEU A 743 -59.32 -39.65 -10.25
N PHE A 744 -58.20 -39.27 -10.86
CA PHE A 744 -58.13 -38.71 -12.19
C PHE A 744 -57.02 -39.30 -13.06
N GLY A 745 -56.28 -40.28 -12.61
CA GLY A 745 -55.22 -40.99 -13.34
C GLY A 745 -55.76 -42.21 -14.04
N ASP A 746 -55.77 -42.15 -15.33
CA ASP A 746 -55.64 -43.05 -16.43
C ASP A 746 -56.68 -42.70 -17.52
N GLU A 747 -56.46 -41.64 -18.24
CA GLU A 747 -56.89 -41.56 -19.63
C GLU A 747 -55.77 -40.83 -20.43
N SER A 748 -54.89 -41.68 -21.01
CA SER A 748 -54.29 -41.70 -22.33
C SER A 748 -52.86 -42.20 -22.33
#